data_5de47cc6f30e29faf36c8d22468188de
#
_entry.id   5de47cc6f30e29faf36c8d22468188de
#
_cell.length_a   1.000
_cell.length_b   1.000
_cell.length_c   1.000
_cell.angle_alpha   90.00
_cell.angle_beta   90.00
_cell.angle_gamma   90.00
#
_symmetry.space_group_name_H-M   'P 1'
#
loop_
_entity.id
_entity.type
_entity.pdbx_description
1 polymer ?
#
loop_
_entity_poly.entity_id
_entity_poly.type
_entity_poly.pdbx_seq_one_letter_code
_entity_poly.pdbx_strand_id
1 'polypeptide(L)'
;MDGFHVTIRTSASPLSGTYGRVWISLIGTLCESPPVRVEHILLPGSACTVVIEPEEEVGIVVLLRLRLDTQPGFPDLDWHCHDVQVRRSSEDPEVEVFPCHKWIRTADGYIELRNEKACLKKEETLDILISHRERDLQHKQQFMRWGTFVEGGPHCADMTSVTALGPNLSYIRQRPVNNVHYIKSFIERRTSWSSLQELETFFLFNGRENTTAKYVQAHWKEDAFFGYQCINGCNPLCIRQIHNLPPNLSVTSEMVRPFLPEDSSLGQEMERGRVYLLDYEILDQLPANTINDKQSYLAAPLCLLHYSQQGELKPIAIQLQQAPGPQNPVFLPSDSAPDWLLAKMWVRNSDFQVHQLLSHFLRTHLFGEVCCTATLRQLPEIHPLHQLLMPHLRSTLQINIQARFTLLATKGVFDKSIGCGLEAIPLLLARGTQRLRYSSMCVPDDVKIRGLDALPICYYAQDALRVWDALHRFVAGWIRLYYCSDEDVQHDCELQNWIWEIFTEGFLGLSHIGAPQSFQTAAELCKFVTMVIFSCSALHSAVNFSQLDFNIWIPNSPAAMSRPPSQTKGSVSEEDIFSFLPEVNSSCHVLSILSLLSQPAIDFVPLCHYNEWYFSSGAIAKLVEEVRRELKTLAKDITDRNSQLELPYPYLSPDRIENSVTI
;
A
#
# COMPACT_ATOMS: atom_id res chain seq x y z
N MET A 1 28.62 39.57 26.20
CA MET A 1 27.45 38.61 26.22
C MET A 1 28.06 37.23 26.10
N ASP A 2 27.64 36.30 26.94
CA ASP A 2 28.07 34.92 26.75
C ASP A 2 27.50 34.41 25.45
N GLY A 3 28.35 33.82 24.59
CA GLY A 3 27.94 33.34 23.30
C GLY A 3 27.03 32.10 23.38
N PHE A 4 26.21 31.85 22.34
CA PHE A 4 25.43 30.65 22.23
C PHE A 4 26.32 29.44 21.96
N HIS A 5 26.21 28.40 22.78
CA HIS A 5 26.89 27.10 22.61
C HIS A 5 26.00 26.19 21.75
N VAL A 6 26.43 25.96 20.52
CA VAL A 6 25.65 25.18 19.49
C VAL A 6 26.35 23.86 19.26
N THR A 7 25.73 22.78 19.66
CA THR A 7 26.25 21.42 19.49
C THR A 7 25.53 20.73 18.32
N ILE A 8 26.25 20.41 17.27
CA ILE A 8 25.77 19.75 16.07
C ILE A 8 26.08 18.26 16.18
N ARG A 9 25.08 17.40 16.01
CA ARG A 9 25.25 15.95 16.05
C ARG A 9 25.04 15.32 14.67
N THR A 10 26.01 14.52 14.26
CA THR A 10 25.93 13.71 13.04
C THR A 10 25.36 12.32 13.38
N SER A 11 24.50 11.80 12.53
CA SER A 11 23.95 10.45 12.70
C SER A 11 25.03 9.38 12.73
N ALA A 12 24.77 8.28 13.41
CA ALA A 12 25.73 7.19 13.58
C ALA A 12 25.76 6.20 12.39
N SER A 13 24.86 6.36 11.42
CA SER A 13 24.80 5.48 10.26
C SER A 13 26.07 5.58 9.40
N PRO A 14 26.54 4.50 8.76
CA PRO A 14 27.62 4.55 7.79
C PRO A 14 27.37 5.60 6.73
N LEU A 15 28.39 6.34 6.32
CA LEU A 15 28.34 7.40 5.30
C LEU A 15 27.56 8.67 5.68
N SER A 16 27.11 8.80 6.92
CA SER A 16 26.39 10.01 7.39
C SER A 16 27.28 11.25 7.59
N GLY A 17 28.60 11.08 7.60
CA GLY A 17 29.54 12.18 7.78
C GLY A 17 29.84 12.95 6.50
N THR A 18 30.46 14.15 6.63
CA THR A 18 30.87 14.98 5.51
C THR A 18 32.26 15.60 5.70
N TYR A 19 32.97 15.81 4.61
CA TYR A 19 34.17 16.65 4.52
C TYR A 19 33.84 18.08 4.05
N GLY A 20 32.59 18.36 3.73
CA GLY A 20 32.11 19.67 3.30
C GLY A 20 32.19 20.72 4.42
N ARG A 21 32.06 21.97 4.04
CA ARG A 21 32.02 23.11 4.96
C ARG A 21 30.60 23.32 5.44
N VAL A 22 30.35 23.07 6.73
CA VAL A 22 29.04 23.32 7.33
C VAL A 22 29.03 24.72 7.93
N TRP A 23 27.97 25.47 7.61
CA TRP A 23 27.69 26.78 8.15
C TRP A 23 26.40 26.76 8.94
N ILE A 24 26.37 27.51 10.05
CA ILE A 24 25.18 27.62 10.90
C ILE A 24 24.92 29.09 11.25
N SER A 25 23.65 29.49 11.18
CA SER A 25 23.14 30.77 11.71
C SER A 25 22.00 30.51 12.68
N LEU A 26 21.90 31.39 13.68
CA LEU A 26 20.77 31.44 14.60
C LEU A 26 19.80 32.51 14.09
N ILE A 27 18.52 32.14 14.02
CA ILE A 27 17.46 33.06 13.65
C ILE A 27 16.54 33.20 14.86
N GLY A 28 16.56 34.38 15.46
CA GLY A 28 15.77 34.67 16.63
C GLY A 28 14.63 35.64 16.37
N THR A 29 13.94 35.98 17.45
CA THR A 29 12.79 36.91 17.41
C THR A 29 13.18 38.34 17.09
N LEU A 30 14.45 38.72 17.26
CA LEU A 30 14.92 40.09 17.01
C LEU A 30 15.77 40.21 15.75
N CYS A 31 16.75 39.32 15.56
CA CYS A 31 17.60 39.32 14.37
C CYS A 31 18.15 37.93 14.03
N GLU A 32 18.86 37.82 12.88
CA GLU A 32 19.64 36.65 12.47
C GLU A 32 21.12 36.87 12.77
N SER A 33 21.79 35.87 13.35
CA SER A 33 23.24 35.91 13.57
C SER A 33 24.00 35.79 12.24
N PRO A 34 25.22 36.33 12.14
CA PRO A 34 26.12 35.98 11.06
C PRO A 34 26.34 34.47 10.96
N PRO A 35 26.54 33.89 9.75
CA PRO A 35 26.83 32.50 9.60
C PRO A 35 28.21 32.14 10.15
N VAL A 36 28.27 31.16 11.03
CA VAL A 36 29.52 30.65 11.63
C VAL A 36 29.88 29.31 10.98
N ARG A 37 31.13 29.18 10.60
CA ARG A 37 31.66 27.94 10.05
C ARG A 37 31.97 26.94 11.15
N VAL A 38 31.58 25.67 10.95
CA VAL A 38 31.98 24.55 11.79
C VAL A 38 33.41 24.14 11.38
N GLU A 39 34.38 24.31 12.27
CA GLU A 39 35.82 24.09 11.98
C GLU A 39 36.23 22.61 12.01
N HIS A 40 35.34 21.71 12.36
CA HIS A 40 35.61 20.29 12.52
C HIS A 40 35.00 19.46 11.37
N ILE A 41 35.68 18.35 11.05
CA ILE A 41 35.13 17.30 10.16
C ILE A 41 34.02 16.57 10.92
N LEU A 42 32.86 16.46 10.32
CA LEU A 42 31.69 15.81 10.91
C LEU A 42 31.68 14.33 10.51
N LEU A 43 32.24 13.48 11.37
CA LEU A 43 32.27 12.04 11.20
C LEU A 43 30.95 11.39 11.65
N PRO A 44 30.61 10.18 11.15
CA PRO A 44 29.46 9.43 11.63
C PRO A 44 29.49 9.28 13.17
N GLY A 45 28.36 9.61 13.82
CA GLY A 45 28.21 9.55 15.28
C GLY A 45 28.96 10.65 16.06
N SER A 46 29.59 11.62 15.39
CA SER A 46 30.30 12.71 16.07
C SER A 46 29.34 13.80 16.55
N ALA A 47 29.78 14.51 17.59
CA ALA A 47 29.19 15.76 18.07
C ALA A 47 30.26 16.84 18.05
N CYS A 48 29.92 18.03 17.58
CA CYS A 48 30.83 19.19 17.55
C CYS A 48 30.11 20.40 18.11
N THR A 49 30.76 21.14 19.02
CA THR A 49 30.21 22.38 19.57
C THR A 49 30.95 23.58 19.00
N VAL A 50 30.19 24.56 18.53
CA VAL A 50 30.67 25.87 18.11
C VAL A 50 30.07 26.94 19.00
N VAL A 51 30.80 28.02 19.25
CA VAL A 51 30.30 29.19 19.98
C VAL A 51 29.94 30.26 18.94
N ILE A 52 28.72 30.77 19.03
CA ILE A 52 28.21 31.86 18.18
C ILE A 52 28.05 33.08 19.07
N GLU A 53 28.82 34.13 18.80
CA GLU A 53 28.79 35.41 19.50
C GLU A 53 28.14 36.44 18.55
N PRO A 54 26.82 36.65 18.61
CA PRO A 54 26.14 37.60 17.72
C PRO A 54 26.57 39.04 18.10
N GLU A 55 26.68 39.90 17.09
CA GLU A 55 26.97 41.34 17.29
C GLU A 55 25.76 42.08 17.89
N GLU A 56 24.56 41.62 17.60
CA GLU A 56 23.30 42.16 18.08
C GLU A 56 22.53 41.07 18.90
N GLU A 57 21.61 41.53 19.74
CA GLU A 57 20.78 40.61 20.52
C GLU A 57 19.81 39.83 19.60
N VAL A 58 20.00 38.53 19.52
CA VAL A 58 19.17 37.61 18.65
C VAL A 58 17.76 37.41 19.24
N GLY A 59 17.59 37.58 20.53
CA GLY A 59 16.36 37.26 21.26
C GLY A 59 16.19 35.76 21.48
N ILE A 60 14.97 35.25 21.40
CA ILE A 60 14.67 33.81 21.50
C ILE A 60 14.98 33.18 20.13
N VAL A 61 15.82 32.14 20.11
CA VAL A 61 16.15 31.40 18.89
C VAL A 61 14.95 30.54 18.49
N VAL A 62 14.40 30.78 17.31
CA VAL A 62 13.19 30.09 16.80
C VAL A 62 13.49 29.20 15.59
N LEU A 63 14.56 29.52 14.83
CA LEU A 63 15.02 28.72 13.70
C LEU A 63 16.55 28.61 13.72
N LEU A 64 17.05 27.51 13.17
CA LEU A 64 18.46 27.35 12.81
C LEU A 64 18.57 27.18 11.32
N ARG A 65 19.51 27.89 10.70
CA ARG A 65 19.83 27.71 9.28
C ARG A 65 21.13 26.96 9.15
N LEU A 66 21.11 25.86 8.39
CA LEU A 66 22.26 25.04 8.06
C LEU A 66 22.53 25.11 6.56
N ARG A 67 23.79 25.24 6.18
CA ARG A 67 24.26 25.18 4.80
C ARG A 67 25.50 24.31 4.70
N LEU A 68 25.52 23.47 3.65
CA LEU A 68 26.66 22.63 3.31
C LEU A 68 27.29 23.15 2.02
N ASP A 69 28.57 23.50 2.05
CA ASP A 69 29.35 23.89 0.87
C ASP A 69 30.42 22.81 0.58
N THR A 70 30.79 22.67 -0.69
CA THR A 70 31.90 21.80 -1.10
C THR A 70 33.23 22.28 -0.52
N GLN A 71 34.13 21.33 -0.22
CA GLN A 71 35.50 21.64 0.14
C GLN A 71 36.45 21.18 -0.98
N PRO A 72 37.23 22.09 -1.59
CA PRO A 72 38.17 21.75 -2.64
C PRO A 72 39.15 20.66 -2.21
N GLY A 73 39.33 19.62 -3.04
CA GLY A 73 40.23 18.50 -2.78
C GLY A 73 39.63 17.36 -1.96
N PHE A 74 38.37 17.46 -1.55
CA PHE A 74 37.63 16.42 -0.86
C PHE A 74 36.42 15.97 -1.65
N PRO A 75 35.93 14.72 -1.48
CA PRO A 75 34.68 14.25 -2.05
C PRO A 75 33.51 15.13 -1.60
N ASP A 76 32.60 15.44 -2.53
CA ASP A 76 31.33 16.06 -2.22
C ASP A 76 30.39 14.98 -1.67
N LEU A 77 30.26 14.93 -0.34
CA LEU A 77 29.46 13.95 0.36
C LEU A 77 28.26 14.65 1.04
N ASP A 78 27.09 14.12 0.82
CA ASP A 78 25.90 14.48 1.57
C ASP A 78 26.14 14.24 3.08
N TRP A 79 25.56 15.09 3.90
CA TRP A 79 25.69 15.00 5.35
C TRP A 79 24.35 14.67 5.99
N HIS A 80 24.30 13.63 6.83
CA HIS A 80 23.10 13.33 7.62
C HIS A 80 23.19 13.93 9.01
N CYS A 81 22.52 15.08 9.19
CA CYS A 81 22.40 15.73 10.48
C CYS A 81 21.38 15.01 11.37
N HIS A 82 21.75 14.67 12.59
CA HIS A 82 20.84 14.09 13.57
C HIS A 82 19.97 15.17 14.22
N ASP A 83 20.59 16.11 14.92
CA ASP A 83 19.96 17.30 15.50
C ASP A 83 21.02 18.38 15.80
N VAL A 84 20.52 19.53 16.17
CA VAL A 84 21.33 20.62 16.69
C VAL A 84 20.79 21.07 18.06
N GLN A 85 21.66 21.21 19.03
CA GLN A 85 21.33 21.64 20.39
C GLN A 85 21.90 23.02 20.65
N VAL A 86 21.10 23.92 21.22
CA VAL A 86 21.47 25.29 21.52
C VAL A 86 21.34 25.54 23.00
N ARG A 87 22.38 26.15 23.59
CA ARG A 87 22.39 26.68 24.96
C ARG A 87 22.80 28.15 24.91
N ARG A 88 22.21 28.99 25.73
CA ARG A 88 22.53 30.42 25.80
C ARG A 88 23.90 30.73 26.41
N SER A 89 24.39 29.82 27.26
CA SER A 89 25.75 29.87 27.83
C SER A 89 26.24 28.45 28.14
N SER A 90 27.51 28.30 28.47
CA SER A 90 28.08 27.00 28.89
C SER A 90 27.47 26.46 30.17
N GLU A 91 26.97 27.34 31.03
CA GLU A 91 26.40 27.01 32.35
C GLU A 91 24.89 26.87 32.35
N ASP A 92 24.22 27.18 31.21
CA ASP A 92 22.76 27.10 31.08
C ASP A 92 22.32 25.64 31.13
N PRO A 93 21.47 25.24 32.08
CA PRO A 93 20.95 23.88 32.17
C PRO A 93 19.90 23.60 31.05
N GLU A 94 19.28 24.64 30.49
CA GLU A 94 18.26 24.49 29.44
C GLU A 94 18.92 24.28 28.07
N VAL A 95 18.48 23.21 27.40
CA VAL A 95 18.94 22.85 26.07
C VAL A 95 17.77 22.90 25.13
N GLU A 96 17.83 23.82 24.17
CA GLU A 96 16.88 23.82 23.06
C GLU A 96 17.35 22.84 21.98
N VAL A 97 16.50 21.88 21.59
CA VAL A 97 16.82 20.86 20.61
C VAL A 97 16.07 21.13 19.30
N PHE A 98 16.83 21.20 18.22
CA PHE A 98 16.33 21.34 16.85
C PHE A 98 16.50 20.00 16.11
N PRO A 99 15.48 19.16 16.04
CA PRO A 99 15.55 17.89 15.34
C PRO A 99 15.80 18.12 13.84
N CYS A 100 16.67 17.33 13.24
CA CYS A 100 16.93 17.38 11.81
C CYS A 100 16.57 16.06 11.11
N HIS A 101 17.32 15.00 11.41
CA HIS A 101 17.17 13.66 10.83
C HIS A 101 17.08 13.65 9.31
N LYS A 102 17.84 14.54 8.64
CA LYS A 102 17.85 14.72 7.18
C LYS A 102 19.26 14.63 6.61
N TRP A 103 19.31 14.19 5.38
CA TRP A 103 20.45 14.41 4.49
C TRP A 103 20.44 15.85 4.00
N ILE A 104 21.57 16.53 4.10
CA ILE A 104 21.81 17.89 3.65
C ILE A 104 22.81 17.80 2.54
N ARG A 105 22.49 18.40 1.39
CA ARG A 105 23.32 18.43 0.19
C ARG A 105 23.77 19.85 -0.11
N THR A 106 24.88 19.97 -0.80
CA THR A 106 25.35 21.28 -1.34
C THR A 106 24.32 21.91 -2.27
N ALA A 107 23.58 21.06 -3.02
CA ALA A 107 22.52 21.50 -3.94
C ALA A 107 21.26 22.06 -3.25
N ASP A 108 21.05 21.79 -1.95
CA ASP A 108 19.86 22.25 -1.23
C ASP A 108 19.94 23.75 -0.86
N GLY A 109 21.12 24.38 -1.04
CA GLY A 109 21.37 25.75 -0.64
C GLY A 109 21.46 25.87 0.88
N TYR A 110 20.32 26.02 1.54
CA TYR A 110 20.23 25.96 3.01
C TYR A 110 18.95 25.20 3.44
N ILE A 111 18.99 24.68 4.66
CA ILE A 111 17.80 24.17 5.34
C ILE A 111 17.57 24.95 6.64
N GLU A 112 16.32 25.08 7.03
CA GLU A 112 15.92 25.70 8.28
C GLU A 112 15.29 24.65 9.20
N LEU A 113 15.70 24.63 10.47
CA LEU A 113 15.23 23.71 11.50
C LEU A 113 14.43 24.46 12.54
N ARG A 114 13.35 23.89 13.03
CA ARG A 114 12.53 24.39 14.14
C ARG A 114 12.74 23.57 15.39
N ASN A 115 12.65 24.21 16.56
CA ASN A 115 12.66 23.52 17.87
C ASN A 115 11.24 23.15 18.34
N GLU A 116 10.22 23.60 17.64
CA GLU A 116 8.83 23.48 18.07
C GLU A 116 8.23 22.11 17.76
N LYS A 117 7.23 21.79 18.56
CA LYS A 117 6.33 20.66 18.34
C LYS A 117 5.38 20.97 17.17
N ALA A 118 4.72 19.92 16.66
CA ALA A 118 3.67 20.11 15.66
C ALA A 118 2.64 21.15 16.10
N CYS A 119 2.29 22.05 15.20
CA CYS A 119 1.30 23.11 15.43
C CYS A 119 0.47 23.39 14.17
N LEU A 120 -0.73 23.91 14.40
CA LEU A 120 -1.62 24.42 13.34
C LEU A 120 -1.22 25.85 12.94
N LYS A 121 -1.57 26.27 11.72
CA LYS A 121 -1.28 27.64 11.24
C LYS A 121 -1.84 28.73 12.15
N LYS A 122 -3.02 28.52 12.78
CA LYS A 122 -3.64 29.46 13.71
C LYS A 122 -2.84 29.70 14.99
N GLU A 123 -1.92 28.78 15.34
CA GLU A 123 -1.08 28.86 16.56
C GLU A 123 0.22 29.63 16.30
N GLU A 124 0.56 29.92 15.03
CA GLU A 124 1.71 30.71 14.66
C GLU A 124 1.48 32.19 14.95
N THR A 125 2.30 32.75 15.81
CA THR A 125 2.20 34.16 16.23
C THR A 125 3.36 35.03 15.73
N LEU A 126 4.45 34.43 15.26
CA LEU A 126 5.65 35.12 14.78
C LEU A 126 5.69 35.16 13.25
N ASP A 127 5.80 36.35 12.67
CA ASP A 127 5.86 36.54 11.21
C ASP A 127 6.97 35.69 10.56
N ILE A 128 8.10 35.53 11.26
CA ILE A 128 9.22 34.73 10.77
C ILE A 128 8.87 33.25 10.63
N LEU A 129 8.08 32.70 11.56
CA LEU A 129 7.63 31.30 11.52
C LEU A 129 6.51 31.13 10.47
N ILE A 130 5.61 32.09 10.34
CA ILE A 130 4.60 32.12 9.28
C ILE A 130 5.29 32.12 7.90
N SER A 131 6.28 32.97 7.71
CA SER A 131 7.04 33.05 6.47
C SER A 131 7.84 31.77 6.19
N HIS A 132 8.42 31.14 7.23
CA HIS A 132 9.09 29.86 7.10
C HIS A 132 8.12 28.76 6.61
N ARG A 133 6.94 28.68 7.22
CA ARG A 133 5.90 27.72 6.85
C ARG A 133 5.46 27.86 5.38
N GLU A 134 5.29 29.10 4.91
CA GLU A 134 4.93 29.39 3.52
C GLU A 134 6.07 29.06 2.55
N ARG A 135 7.32 29.34 2.89
CA ARG A 135 8.50 28.96 2.08
C ARG A 135 8.65 27.46 1.96
N ASP A 136 8.45 26.70 3.04
CA ASP A 136 8.49 25.23 3.03
C ASP A 136 7.48 24.65 2.02
N LEU A 137 6.23 25.12 2.05
CA LEU A 137 5.20 24.69 1.11
C LEU A 137 5.53 25.08 -0.34
N GLN A 138 5.95 26.34 -0.57
CA GLN A 138 6.32 26.81 -1.92
C GLN A 138 7.45 25.97 -2.52
N HIS A 139 8.50 25.69 -1.75
CA HIS A 139 9.61 24.86 -2.19
C HIS A 139 9.16 23.44 -2.55
N LYS A 140 8.34 22.83 -1.69
CA LYS A 140 7.80 21.48 -1.92
C LYS A 140 6.86 21.42 -3.12
N GLN A 141 6.01 22.43 -3.34
CA GLN A 141 5.13 22.51 -4.50
C GLN A 141 5.89 22.65 -5.83
N GLN A 142 7.03 23.35 -5.82
CA GLN A 142 7.89 23.46 -7.00
C GLN A 142 8.59 22.15 -7.33
N PHE A 143 9.01 21.39 -6.31
CA PHE A 143 9.70 20.12 -6.45
C PHE A 143 8.73 18.96 -6.74
N MET A 144 7.64 18.86 -5.99
CA MET A 144 6.63 17.81 -6.11
C MET A 144 5.52 18.26 -7.03
N ARG A 145 5.64 18.00 -8.33
CA ARG A 145 4.60 18.29 -9.31
C ARG A 145 3.75 17.08 -9.60
N TRP A 146 2.52 17.32 -10.01
CA TRP A 146 1.63 16.26 -10.49
C TRP A 146 1.94 15.88 -11.93
N GLY A 147 1.91 14.59 -12.21
CA GLY A 147 2.03 13.99 -13.53
C GLY A 147 0.92 12.98 -13.78
N THR A 148 0.79 12.54 -15.00
CA THR A 148 -0.20 11.53 -15.41
C THR A 148 0.54 10.25 -15.79
N PHE A 149 0.26 9.17 -15.07
CA PHE A 149 0.76 7.85 -15.44
C PHE A 149 -0.18 7.18 -16.46
N VAL A 150 -1.48 7.27 -16.20
CA VAL A 150 -2.54 6.71 -17.04
C VAL A 150 -3.67 7.72 -17.15
N GLU A 151 -4.15 7.95 -18.36
CA GLU A 151 -5.32 8.80 -18.59
C GLU A 151 -6.56 8.18 -17.94
N GLY A 152 -7.29 8.97 -17.15
CA GLY A 152 -8.44 8.50 -16.37
C GLY A 152 -8.09 7.69 -15.12
N GLY A 153 -6.82 7.54 -14.79
CA GLY A 153 -6.31 7.04 -13.51
C GLY A 153 -5.89 8.17 -12.57
N PRO A 154 -5.62 7.87 -11.27
CA PRO A 154 -5.10 8.85 -10.34
C PRO A 154 -3.80 9.48 -10.84
N HIS A 155 -3.62 10.78 -10.60
CA HIS A 155 -2.35 11.43 -10.88
C HIS A 155 -1.25 10.90 -9.94
N CYS A 156 -0.01 11.07 -10.35
CA CYS A 156 1.17 10.62 -9.63
C CYS A 156 2.19 11.76 -9.50
N ALA A 157 3.25 11.54 -8.73
CA ALA A 157 4.38 12.47 -8.73
C ALA A 157 5.07 12.48 -10.10
N ASP A 158 5.31 13.68 -10.67
CA ASP A 158 6.03 13.88 -11.94
C ASP A 158 7.52 13.66 -11.75
N MET A 159 7.91 12.37 -11.62
CA MET A 159 9.28 11.94 -11.37
C MET A 159 9.73 10.96 -12.44
N THR A 160 10.87 11.25 -13.07
CA THR A 160 11.44 10.43 -14.15
C THR A 160 12.37 9.31 -13.64
N SER A 161 12.80 9.37 -12.38
CA SER A 161 13.66 8.37 -11.76
C SER A 161 13.62 8.44 -10.24
N VAL A 162 14.05 7.38 -9.57
CA VAL A 162 14.20 7.37 -8.10
C VAL A 162 15.23 8.40 -7.61
N THR A 163 16.29 8.65 -8.39
CA THR A 163 17.32 9.64 -8.03
C THR A 163 16.76 11.06 -7.99
N ALA A 164 15.68 11.35 -8.72
CA ALA A 164 15.01 12.66 -8.67
C ALA A 164 14.33 12.95 -7.33
N LEU A 165 13.99 11.92 -6.55
CA LEU A 165 13.39 12.09 -5.21
C LEU A 165 14.36 12.72 -4.19
N GLY A 166 15.66 12.59 -4.41
CA GLY A 166 16.65 12.97 -3.41
C GLY A 166 16.70 12.01 -2.19
N PRO A 167 17.70 12.15 -1.33
CA PRO A 167 17.99 11.17 -0.27
C PRO A 167 16.96 11.17 0.88
N ASN A 168 16.19 12.24 1.06
CA ASN A 168 15.21 12.33 2.15
C ASN A 168 13.85 11.66 1.83
N LEU A 169 13.55 11.44 0.55
CA LEU A 169 12.35 10.76 0.08
C LEU A 169 12.64 9.39 -0.56
N SER A 170 13.92 9.05 -0.66
CA SER A 170 14.38 7.74 -1.12
C SER A 170 15.10 7.00 0.03
N TYR A 171 15.11 5.69 -0.03
CA TYR A 171 15.87 4.89 0.91
C TYR A 171 16.38 3.64 0.21
N ILE A 172 17.55 3.18 0.70
CA ILE A 172 18.19 2.00 0.17
C ILE A 172 17.44 0.79 0.69
N ARG A 173 16.74 0.11 -0.21
CA ARG A 173 16.14 -1.19 0.08
C ARG A 173 17.12 -2.28 -0.24
N GLN A 174 17.60 -2.91 0.79
CA GLN A 174 18.19 -4.22 0.65
C GLN A 174 17.09 -5.25 0.96
N ARG A 175 16.73 -6.08 -0.02
CA ARG A 175 15.95 -7.29 0.20
C ARG A 175 16.88 -8.48 0.07
N PRO A 176 16.72 -9.51 0.91
CA PRO A 176 17.43 -10.75 0.67
C PRO A 176 16.89 -11.35 -0.62
N VAL A 177 17.59 -11.11 -1.72
CA VAL A 177 17.23 -11.68 -3.01
C VAL A 177 17.61 -13.15 -2.96
N ASN A 178 16.65 -14.02 -2.70
CA ASN A 178 16.83 -15.44 -2.91
C ASN A 178 16.67 -15.69 -4.42
N ASN A 179 17.75 -15.46 -5.16
CA ASN A 179 17.79 -15.32 -6.61
C ASN A 179 17.53 -16.60 -7.41
N VAL A 180 17.29 -17.74 -6.76
CA VAL A 180 17.16 -19.03 -7.46
C VAL A 180 16.00 -19.02 -8.45
N HIS A 181 14.85 -18.44 -8.09
CA HIS A 181 13.70 -18.34 -9.01
C HIS A 181 13.95 -17.34 -10.13
N TYR A 182 14.55 -16.21 -9.81
CA TYR A 182 14.91 -15.19 -10.80
C TYR A 182 15.90 -15.73 -11.82
N ILE A 183 16.94 -16.43 -11.37
CA ILE A 183 17.91 -17.11 -12.26
C ILE A 183 17.22 -18.16 -13.12
N LYS A 184 16.30 -18.96 -12.56
CA LYS A 184 15.51 -19.93 -13.33
C LYS A 184 14.66 -19.28 -14.41
N SER A 185 14.02 -18.16 -14.14
CA SER A 185 13.19 -17.46 -15.13
C SER A 185 14.01 -17.02 -16.36
N PHE A 186 15.28 -16.67 -16.18
CA PHE A 186 16.19 -16.34 -17.29
C PHE A 186 16.72 -17.54 -18.05
N ILE A 187 16.90 -18.67 -17.36
CA ILE A 187 17.47 -19.91 -17.94
C ILE A 187 16.39 -20.75 -18.58
N GLU A 188 15.17 -20.76 -18.05
CA GLU A 188 14.09 -21.58 -18.53
C GLU A 188 13.67 -21.22 -19.96
N ARG A 189 13.68 -22.19 -20.83
CA ARG A 189 13.33 -22.03 -22.26
C ARG A 189 12.10 -22.82 -22.68
N ARG A 190 11.57 -23.66 -21.79
CA ARG A 190 10.41 -24.48 -22.09
C ARG A 190 9.15 -23.64 -22.14
N THR A 191 8.28 -24.00 -23.06
CA THR A 191 7.02 -23.29 -23.32
C THR A 191 5.79 -24.10 -22.96
N SER A 192 5.94 -25.37 -22.56
CA SER A 192 4.80 -26.25 -22.23
C SER A 192 5.09 -27.10 -21.01
N TRP A 193 4.04 -27.36 -20.24
CA TRP A 193 4.05 -28.30 -19.14
C TRP A 193 3.71 -29.71 -19.64
N SER A 194 4.38 -30.73 -19.12
CA SER A 194 4.14 -32.13 -19.49
C SER A 194 3.20 -32.85 -18.52
N SER A 195 3.13 -32.38 -17.26
CA SER A 195 2.29 -33.02 -16.21
C SER A 195 2.16 -32.11 -14.96
N LEU A 196 1.20 -32.42 -14.08
CA LEU A 196 1.13 -31.82 -12.73
C LEU A 196 2.38 -32.14 -11.91
N GLN A 197 2.96 -33.33 -12.10
CA GLN A 197 4.18 -33.74 -11.42
C GLN A 197 5.35 -32.82 -11.76
N GLU A 198 5.42 -32.35 -12.98
CA GLU A 198 6.43 -31.37 -13.38
C GLU A 198 6.23 -30.03 -12.69
N LEU A 199 4.99 -29.57 -12.57
CA LEU A 199 4.64 -28.37 -11.80
C LEU A 199 5.14 -28.50 -10.35
N GLU A 200 4.93 -29.64 -9.69
CA GLU A 200 5.39 -29.88 -8.33
C GLU A 200 6.89 -29.69 -8.16
N THR A 201 7.70 -30.12 -9.14
CA THR A 201 9.17 -29.97 -9.07
C THR A 201 9.65 -28.53 -9.14
N PHE A 202 8.85 -27.64 -9.69
CA PHE A 202 9.17 -26.20 -9.76
C PHE A 202 8.92 -25.48 -8.44
N PHE A 203 8.03 -25.97 -7.57
CA PHE A 203 7.54 -25.27 -6.37
C PHE A 203 8.27 -25.63 -5.08
N LEU A 204 9.05 -26.69 -5.08
CA LEU A 204 9.83 -27.16 -3.91
C LEU A 204 11.06 -26.28 -3.56
N PHE A 205 11.09 -25.05 -4.00
CA PHE A 205 12.30 -24.29 -4.23
C PHE A 205 12.90 -23.52 -3.09
N ASN A 206 12.28 -23.32 -1.96
CA ASN A 206 12.82 -22.37 -1.02
C ASN A 206 13.37 -22.92 0.29
N GLY A 207 13.40 -24.22 0.47
CA GLY A 207 13.91 -24.79 1.74
C GLY A 207 13.18 -24.27 2.98
N ARG A 208 12.21 -23.36 2.81
CA ARG A 208 11.30 -22.88 3.83
C ARG A 208 9.98 -23.63 3.71
N GLU A 209 9.54 -24.21 4.79
CA GLU A 209 8.21 -24.79 4.86
C GLU A 209 7.16 -23.68 4.72
N ASN A 210 6.51 -23.63 3.56
CA ASN A 210 5.33 -22.79 3.35
C ASN A 210 4.10 -23.67 3.48
N THR A 211 3.53 -23.70 4.68
CA THR A 211 2.37 -24.54 5.01
C THR A 211 1.14 -24.15 4.20
N THR A 212 0.93 -22.85 3.97
CA THR A 212 -0.18 -22.34 3.15
C THR A 212 -0.05 -22.80 1.70
N ALA A 213 1.14 -22.67 1.09
CA ALA A 213 1.36 -23.13 -0.29
C ALA A 213 1.17 -24.65 -0.46
N LYS A 214 1.59 -25.46 0.53
CA LYS A 214 1.33 -26.91 0.54
C LYS A 214 -0.16 -27.20 0.64
N TYR A 215 -0.88 -26.47 1.47
CA TYR A 215 -2.34 -26.61 1.57
C TYR A 215 -3.03 -26.24 0.24
N VAL A 216 -2.64 -25.15 -0.38
CA VAL A 216 -3.14 -24.74 -1.70
C VAL A 216 -2.92 -25.85 -2.73
N GLN A 217 -1.72 -26.41 -2.80
CA GLN A 217 -1.39 -27.49 -3.73
C GLN A 217 -2.25 -28.74 -3.50
N ALA A 218 -2.56 -29.07 -2.26
CA ALA A 218 -3.39 -30.24 -1.92
C ALA A 218 -4.88 -30.03 -2.22
N HIS A 219 -5.40 -28.81 -2.01
CA HIS A 219 -6.84 -28.52 -1.97
C HIS A 219 -7.37 -27.64 -3.12
N TRP A 220 -6.53 -27.19 -4.07
CA TRP A 220 -6.90 -26.22 -5.12
C TRP A 220 -8.08 -26.65 -6.01
N LYS A 221 -8.38 -27.96 -6.11
CA LYS A 221 -9.52 -28.49 -6.87
C LYS A 221 -10.83 -28.42 -6.07
N GLU A 222 -10.79 -28.24 -4.74
CA GLU A 222 -11.95 -28.29 -3.86
C GLU A 222 -12.78 -27.00 -3.90
N ASP A 223 -14.11 -27.17 -3.92
CA ASP A 223 -15.04 -26.04 -3.96
C ASP A 223 -15.04 -25.23 -2.67
N ALA A 224 -14.88 -25.88 -1.52
CA ALA A 224 -14.79 -25.20 -0.23
C ALA A 224 -13.53 -24.33 -0.15
N PHE A 225 -12.40 -24.82 -0.66
CA PHE A 225 -11.15 -24.04 -0.70
C PHE A 225 -11.24 -22.89 -1.71
N PHE A 226 -11.88 -23.10 -2.87
CA PHE A 226 -12.16 -22.02 -3.82
C PHE A 226 -12.92 -20.87 -3.13
N GLY A 227 -14.01 -21.19 -2.42
CA GLY A 227 -14.78 -20.19 -1.68
C GLY A 227 -13.98 -19.52 -0.55
N TYR A 228 -13.18 -20.28 0.19
CA TYR A 228 -12.27 -19.77 1.23
C TYR A 228 -11.33 -18.69 0.65
N GLN A 229 -10.73 -18.93 -0.52
CA GLN A 229 -9.83 -17.98 -1.16
C GLN A 229 -10.53 -16.66 -1.54
N CYS A 230 -11.83 -16.68 -1.87
CA CYS A 230 -12.58 -15.50 -2.22
C CYS A 230 -12.76 -14.50 -1.06
N ILE A 231 -12.62 -14.97 0.19
CA ILE A 231 -12.78 -14.17 1.41
C ILE A 231 -11.50 -14.03 2.25
N ASN A 232 -10.52 -14.93 2.08
CA ASN A 232 -9.29 -14.98 2.87
C ASN A 232 -8.01 -15.17 2.03
N GLY A 233 -8.13 -15.16 0.69
CA GLY A 233 -6.97 -15.25 -0.22
C GLY A 233 -6.33 -13.90 -0.50
N CYS A 234 -5.65 -13.79 -1.66
CA CYS A 234 -4.96 -12.56 -2.06
C CYS A 234 -5.91 -11.39 -2.32
N ASN A 235 -7.15 -11.67 -2.76
CA ASN A 235 -8.10 -10.64 -3.16
C ASN A 235 -9.46 -10.80 -2.47
N PRO A 236 -9.57 -10.48 -1.18
CA PRO A 236 -10.84 -10.55 -0.47
C PRO A 236 -11.79 -9.39 -0.79
N LEU A 237 -11.48 -8.55 -1.80
CA LEU A 237 -12.19 -7.30 -2.08
C LEU A 237 -13.28 -7.43 -3.15
N CYS A 238 -13.34 -8.54 -3.89
CA CYS A 238 -14.24 -8.67 -5.04
C CYS A 238 -15.60 -9.30 -4.73
N ILE A 239 -15.69 -10.14 -3.71
CA ILE A 239 -16.91 -10.86 -3.35
C ILE A 239 -17.90 -9.96 -2.63
N ARG A 240 -19.20 -10.10 -2.98
CA ARG A 240 -20.30 -9.40 -2.31
C ARG A 240 -21.54 -10.27 -2.18
N GLN A 241 -22.29 -10.06 -1.11
CA GLN A 241 -23.64 -10.60 -0.91
C GLN A 241 -24.60 -10.02 -1.93
N ILE A 242 -25.51 -10.81 -2.45
CA ILE A 242 -26.56 -10.35 -3.36
C ILE A 242 -27.95 -10.80 -2.91
N HIS A 243 -28.94 -9.98 -3.22
CA HIS A 243 -30.37 -10.25 -2.95
C HIS A 243 -31.14 -10.47 -4.25
N ASN A 244 -30.55 -10.19 -5.40
CA ASN A 244 -31.11 -10.42 -6.74
C ASN A 244 -29.99 -10.84 -7.69
N LEU A 245 -30.30 -11.74 -8.62
CA LEU A 245 -29.39 -12.09 -9.68
C LEU A 245 -29.21 -10.90 -10.65
N PRO A 246 -27.99 -10.62 -11.11
CA PRO A 246 -27.80 -9.64 -12.18
C PRO A 246 -28.45 -10.13 -13.49
N PRO A 247 -28.99 -9.22 -14.31
CA PRO A 247 -29.76 -9.60 -15.50
C PRO A 247 -28.95 -10.31 -16.59
N ASN A 248 -27.63 -10.16 -16.56
CA ASN A 248 -26.68 -10.80 -17.46
C ASN A 248 -26.19 -12.19 -16.99
N LEU A 249 -26.62 -12.67 -15.84
CA LEU A 249 -26.30 -14.02 -15.35
C LEU A 249 -27.44 -14.99 -15.68
N SER A 250 -27.19 -15.94 -16.58
CA SER A 250 -28.19 -16.90 -17.09
C SER A 250 -28.45 -18.08 -16.15
N VAL A 251 -28.33 -17.88 -14.85
CA VAL A 251 -28.60 -18.92 -13.85
C VAL A 251 -30.09 -18.98 -13.54
N THR A 252 -30.67 -20.18 -13.56
CA THR A 252 -32.04 -20.43 -13.08
C THR A 252 -32.06 -21.17 -11.74
N SER A 253 -33.17 -21.08 -11.02
CA SER A 253 -33.32 -21.79 -9.74
C SER A 253 -33.19 -23.31 -9.88
N GLU A 254 -33.65 -23.87 -11.01
CA GLU A 254 -33.56 -25.31 -11.29
C GLU A 254 -32.11 -25.75 -11.46
N MET A 255 -31.27 -24.95 -12.13
CA MET A 255 -29.86 -25.26 -12.35
C MET A 255 -29.09 -25.45 -11.05
N VAL A 256 -29.36 -24.62 -10.07
CA VAL A 256 -28.60 -24.57 -8.80
C VAL A 256 -29.28 -25.33 -7.66
N ARG A 257 -30.51 -25.76 -7.84
CA ARG A 257 -31.28 -26.49 -6.81
C ARG A 257 -30.52 -27.67 -6.19
N PRO A 258 -29.79 -28.50 -6.94
CA PRO A 258 -29.05 -29.62 -6.36
C PRO A 258 -27.95 -29.24 -5.36
N PHE A 259 -27.54 -27.98 -5.36
CA PHE A 259 -26.44 -27.44 -4.52
C PHE A 259 -26.95 -26.61 -3.36
N LEU A 260 -28.28 -26.51 -3.18
CA LEU A 260 -28.96 -25.80 -2.11
C LEU A 260 -29.61 -26.79 -1.14
N PRO A 261 -29.99 -26.37 0.09
CA PRO A 261 -30.76 -27.21 0.98
C PRO A 261 -32.07 -27.71 0.32
N GLU A 262 -32.47 -28.98 0.61
CA GLU A 262 -33.62 -29.63 -0.02
C GLU A 262 -34.95 -28.86 0.12
N ASP A 263 -35.11 -28.16 1.24
CA ASP A 263 -36.29 -27.39 1.62
C ASP A 263 -36.19 -25.90 1.25
N SER A 264 -35.19 -25.50 0.46
CA SER A 264 -34.93 -24.11 0.12
C SER A 264 -34.83 -23.88 -1.39
N SER A 265 -35.03 -22.64 -1.81
CA SER A 265 -34.85 -22.15 -3.17
C SER A 265 -33.75 -21.08 -3.24
N LEU A 266 -33.25 -20.81 -4.43
CA LEU A 266 -32.26 -19.75 -4.64
C LEU A 266 -32.78 -18.38 -4.11
N GLY A 267 -34.07 -18.06 -4.35
CA GLY A 267 -34.66 -16.82 -3.85
C GLY A 267 -34.65 -16.75 -2.32
N GLN A 268 -35.03 -17.84 -1.65
CA GLN A 268 -35.00 -17.91 -0.17
C GLN A 268 -33.59 -17.81 0.40
N GLU A 269 -32.60 -18.43 -0.25
CA GLU A 269 -31.20 -18.30 0.19
C GLU A 269 -30.65 -16.89 -0.03
N MET A 270 -31.06 -16.19 -1.10
CA MET A 270 -30.75 -14.76 -1.29
C MET A 270 -31.42 -13.88 -0.21
N GLU A 271 -32.70 -14.12 0.12
CA GLU A 271 -33.38 -13.42 1.20
C GLU A 271 -32.73 -13.64 2.57
N ARG A 272 -32.20 -14.84 2.83
CA ARG A 272 -31.44 -15.19 4.02
C ARG A 272 -30.01 -14.63 4.03
N GLY A 273 -29.59 -13.94 2.95
CA GLY A 273 -28.25 -13.38 2.82
C GLY A 273 -27.13 -14.42 2.67
N ARG A 274 -27.42 -15.61 2.13
CA ARG A 274 -26.45 -16.70 1.99
C ARG A 274 -25.86 -16.83 0.58
N VAL A 275 -26.25 -15.96 -0.34
CA VAL A 275 -25.77 -16.00 -1.72
C VAL A 275 -24.83 -14.82 -1.98
N TYR A 276 -23.69 -15.15 -2.55
CA TYR A 276 -22.60 -14.21 -2.86
C TYR A 276 -22.27 -14.25 -4.34
N LEU A 277 -21.72 -13.16 -4.85
CA LEU A 277 -21.34 -13.01 -6.25
C LEU A 277 -19.91 -12.46 -6.36
N LEU A 278 -19.13 -13.06 -7.25
CA LEU A 278 -17.98 -12.46 -7.88
C LEU A 278 -18.39 -12.03 -9.29
N ASP A 279 -18.14 -10.77 -9.64
CA ASP A 279 -18.46 -10.20 -10.94
C ASP A 279 -17.25 -9.43 -11.48
N TYR A 280 -16.64 -9.98 -12.51
CA TYR A 280 -15.46 -9.41 -13.16
C TYR A 280 -15.79 -8.64 -14.45
N GLU A 281 -16.96 -8.01 -14.50
CA GLU A 281 -17.38 -7.16 -15.63
C GLU A 281 -16.34 -6.12 -16.02
N ILE A 282 -15.55 -5.66 -15.05
CA ILE A 282 -14.49 -4.68 -15.27
C ILE A 282 -13.43 -5.14 -16.28
N LEU A 283 -13.30 -6.45 -16.50
CA LEU A 283 -12.39 -7.08 -17.48
C LEU A 283 -13.03 -7.24 -18.87
N ASP A 284 -14.35 -7.01 -19.00
CA ASP A 284 -15.03 -7.24 -20.26
C ASP A 284 -14.44 -6.40 -21.39
N GLN A 285 -14.19 -7.05 -22.54
CA GLN A 285 -13.61 -6.44 -23.74
C GLN A 285 -12.26 -5.73 -23.54
N LEU A 286 -11.48 -6.12 -22.54
CA LEU A 286 -10.09 -5.69 -22.46
C LEU A 286 -9.23 -6.45 -23.48
N PRO A 287 -8.21 -5.80 -24.06
CA PRO A 287 -7.25 -6.49 -24.91
C PRO A 287 -6.41 -7.46 -24.06
N ALA A 288 -6.34 -8.71 -24.49
CA ALA A 288 -5.45 -9.68 -23.86
C ALA A 288 -4.04 -9.57 -24.44
N ASN A 289 -3.05 -9.89 -23.62
CA ASN A 289 -1.63 -9.79 -23.94
C ASN A 289 -1.21 -10.80 -25.02
N THR A 290 -0.13 -10.49 -25.73
CA THR A 290 0.61 -11.43 -26.57
C THR A 290 1.94 -11.75 -25.86
N ILE A 291 2.09 -12.99 -25.41
CA ILE A 291 3.25 -13.46 -24.63
C ILE A 291 4.07 -14.41 -25.50
N ASN A 292 5.36 -14.12 -25.72
CA ASN A 292 6.26 -14.92 -26.55
C ASN A 292 5.64 -15.19 -27.97
N ASP A 293 5.10 -14.16 -28.61
CA ASP A 293 4.44 -14.20 -29.90
C ASP A 293 3.17 -15.11 -29.97
N LYS A 294 2.62 -15.47 -28.81
CA LYS A 294 1.36 -16.22 -28.68
C LYS A 294 0.29 -15.39 -28.00
N GLN A 295 -0.92 -15.43 -28.56
CA GLN A 295 -2.08 -14.76 -27.99
C GLN A 295 -2.43 -15.40 -26.65
N SER A 296 -2.55 -14.61 -25.59
CA SER A 296 -3.21 -14.99 -24.35
C SER A 296 -4.69 -14.57 -24.37
N TYR A 297 -5.44 -15.01 -23.37
CA TYR A 297 -6.88 -14.80 -23.32
C TYR A 297 -7.32 -14.28 -21.95
N LEU A 298 -8.37 -13.47 -21.94
CA LEU A 298 -9.02 -12.97 -20.74
C LEU A 298 -10.49 -13.42 -20.73
N ALA A 299 -11.04 -13.56 -19.54
CA ALA A 299 -12.45 -13.75 -19.31
C ALA A 299 -13.00 -12.66 -18.39
N ALA A 300 -14.31 -12.46 -18.42
CA ALA A 300 -15.02 -11.55 -17.51
C ALA A 300 -16.14 -12.34 -16.78
N PRO A 301 -15.77 -13.31 -15.92
CA PRO A 301 -16.74 -14.25 -15.38
C PRO A 301 -17.64 -13.64 -14.32
N LEU A 302 -18.82 -14.28 -14.18
CA LEU A 302 -19.69 -14.17 -13.02
C LEU A 302 -19.65 -15.52 -12.30
N CYS A 303 -19.42 -15.50 -11.00
CA CYS A 303 -19.41 -16.72 -10.16
C CYS A 303 -20.37 -16.54 -8.99
N LEU A 304 -21.39 -17.39 -8.94
CA LEU A 304 -22.37 -17.43 -7.85
C LEU A 304 -21.90 -18.42 -6.79
N LEU A 305 -21.84 -17.96 -5.52
CA LEU A 305 -21.44 -18.78 -4.37
C LEU A 305 -22.58 -18.85 -3.34
N HIS A 306 -22.65 -19.98 -2.65
CA HIS A 306 -23.60 -20.20 -1.57
C HIS A 306 -22.86 -20.50 -0.27
N TYR A 307 -23.26 -19.82 0.81
CA TYR A 307 -22.80 -20.11 2.17
C TYR A 307 -23.71 -21.13 2.81
N SER A 308 -23.19 -22.33 2.98
CA SER A 308 -23.97 -23.47 3.45
C SER A 308 -24.25 -23.45 4.96
N GLN A 309 -25.19 -24.26 5.42
CA GLN A 309 -25.45 -24.47 6.86
C GLN A 309 -24.27 -25.13 7.59
N GLN A 310 -23.40 -25.82 6.87
CA GLN A 310 -22.19 -26.42 7.39
C GLN A 310 -21.05 -25.42 7.60
N GLY A 311 -21.29 -24.14 7.27
CA GLY A 311 -20.29 -23.08 7.43
C GLY A 311 -19.27 -23.00 6.32
N GLU A 312 -19.58 -23.54 5.13
CA GLU A 312 -18.69 -23.51 3.98
C GLU A 312 -19.26 -22.57 2.88
N LEU A 313 -18.40 -21.78 2.27
CA LEU A 313 -18.70 -21.00 1.08
C LEU A 313 -18.26 -21.78 -0.15
N LYS A 314 -19.18 -22.11 -1.06
CA LYS A 314 -18.89 -22.91 -2.25
C LYS A 314 -19.46 -22.25 -3.53
N PRO A 315 -18.74 -22.32 -4.66
CA PRO A 315 -19.30 -21.90 -5.94
C PRO A 315 -20.41 -22.88 -6.37
N ILE A 316 -21.51 -22.35 -6.89
CA ILE A 316 -22.67 -23.13 -7.35
C ILE A 316 -22.99 -22.90 -8.81
N ALA A 317 -22.47 -21.84 -9.44
CA ALA A 317 -22.59 -21.59 -10.88
C ALA A 317 -21.50 -20.61 -11.33
N ILE A 318 -20.95 -20.85 -12.52
CA ILE A 318 -19.95 -19.97 -13.16
C ILE A 318 -20.36 -19.74 -14.61
N GLN A 319 -20.41 -18.47 -15.03
CA GLN A 319 -20.57 -18.01 -16.41
C GLN A 319 -19.32 -17.24 -16.81
N LEU A 320 -18.65 -17.61 -17.92
CA LEU A 320 -17.30 -17.10 -18.22
C LEU A 320 -17.25 -15.74 -18.93
N GLN A 321 -18.35 -15.29 -19.51
CA GLN A 321 -18.48 -14.01 -20.22
C GLN A 321 -19.67 -13.22 -19.70
N GLN A 322 -19.67 -11.91 -19.90
CA GLN A 322 -20.76 -11.04 -19.47
C GLN A 322 -22.03 -11.19 -20.31
N ALA A 323 -21.88 -11.37 -21.63
CA ALA A 323 -23.03 -11.51 -22.52
C ALA A 323 -23.61 -12.92 -22.47
N PRO A 324 -24.88 -13.11 -22.08
CA PRO A 324 -25.57 -14.40 -22.16
C PRO A 324 -25.66 -14.90 -23.59
N GLY A 325 -25.57 -16.21 -23.80
CA GLY A 325 -25.73 -16.79 -25.14
C GLY A 325 -25.37 -18.26 -25.22
N PRO A 326 -25.68 -18.92 -26.36
CA PRO A 326 -25.42 -20.34 -26.55
C PRO A 326 -23.93 -20.73 -26.46
N GLN A 327 -23.02 -19.76 -26.72
CA GLN A 327 -21.57 -19.95 -26.65
C GLN A 327 -20.98 -19.50 -25.31
N ASN A 328 -21.82 -19.21 -24.32
CA ASN A 328 -21.42 -18.84 -22.95
C ASN A 328 -22.28 -19.64 -21.96
N PRO A 329 -22.05 -20.96 -21.85
CA PRO A 329 -22.83 -21.82 -20.96
C PRO A 329 -22.53 -21.48 -19.48
N VAL A 330 -23.53 -21.74 -18.63
CA VAL A 330 -23.34 -21.72 -17.18
C VAL A 330 -22.76 -23.05 -16.74
N PHE A 331 -21.55 -23.05 -16.22
CA PHE A 331 -20.91 -24.24 -15.63
C PHE A 331 -21.42 -24.47 -14.20
N LEU A 332 -21.62 -25.73 -13.85
CA LEU A 332 -22.20 -26.18 -12.59
C LEU A 332 -21.31 -27.24 -11.92
N PRO A 333 -21.36 -27.44 -10.60
CA PRO A 333 -20.62 -28.51 -9.92
C PRO A 333 -21.00 -29.93 -10.39
N SER A 334 -22.15 -30.09 -11.03
CA SER A 334 -22.61 -31.35 -11.64
C SER A 334 -22.06 -31.64 -13.03
N ASP A 335 -21.38 -30.69 -13.67
CA ASP A 335 -20.73 -30.90 -14.96
C ASP A 335 -19.52 -31.83 -14.83
N SER A 336 -18.85 -32.13 -15.93
CA SER A 336 -17.63 -32.94 -15.86
C SER A 336 -16.57 -32.27 -14.97
N ALA A 337 -15.80 -33.05 -14.21
CA ALA A 337 -14.80 -32.52 -13.32
C ALA A 337 -13.78 -31.59 -14.02
N PRO A 338 -13.29 -31.89 -15.26
CA PRO A 338 -12.43 -30.98 -15.98
C PRO A 338 -13.10 -29.65 -16.38
N ASP A 339 -14.37 -29.67 -16.83
CA ASP A 339 -15.09 -28.45 -17.17
C ASP A 339 -15.28 -27.54 -15.95
N TRP A 340 -15.72 -28.12 -14.84
CA TRP A 340 -15.92 -27.37 -13.60
C TRP A 340 -14.60 -26.81 -13.04
N LEU A 341 -13.54 -27.61 -13.08
CA LEU A 341 -12.21 -27.16 -12.66
C LEU A 341 -11.70 -26.01 -13.52
N LEU A 342 -11.82 -26.15 -14.85
CA LEU A 342 -11.40 -25.10 -15.79
C LEU A 342 -12.21 -23.81 -15.59
N ALA A 343 -13.52 -23.92 -15.34
CA ALA A 343 -14.35 -22.74 -15.04
C ALA A 343 -13.86 -22.00 -13.77
N LYS A 344 -13.51 -22.74 -12.71
CA LYS A 344 -12.89 -22.16 -11.50
C LYS A 344 -11.52 -21.52 -11.80
N MET A 345 -10.69 -22.14 -12.62
CA MET A 345 -9.40 -21.58 -13.03
C MET A 345 -9.56 -20.24 -13.78
N TRP A 346 -10.58 -20.12 -14.64
CA TRP A 346 -10.90 -18.85 -15.31
C TRP A 346 -11.30 -17.74 -14.33
N VAL A 347 -12.11 -18.05 -13.32
CA VAL A 347 -12.45 -17.10 -12.26
C VAL A 347 -11.19 -16.66 -11.51
N ARG A 348 -10.31 -17.59 -11.17
CA ARG A 348 -9.05 -17.29 -10.46
C ARG A 348 -8.06 -16.50 -11.32
N ASN A 349 -8.00 -16.76 -12.64
CA ASN A 349 -7.23 -15.95 -13.57
C ASN A 349 -7.75 -14.49 -13.62
N SER A 350 -9.07 -14.32 -13.70
CA SER A 350 -9.69 -12.99 -13.70
C SER A 350 -9.48 -12.25 -12.39
N ASP A 351 -9.59 -12.98 -11.27
CA ASP A 351 -9.25 -12.46 -9.94
C ASP A 351 -7.80 -12.00 -9.85
N PHE A 352 -6.85 -12.75 -10.41
CA PHE A 352 -5.44 -12.38 -10.44
C PHE A 352 -5.23 -11.02 -11.15
N GLN A 353 -5.88 -10.78 -12.31
CA GLN A 353 -5.75 -9.51 -13.04
C GLN A 353 -6.27 -8.33 -12.21
N VAL A 354 -7.48 -8.49 -11.64
CA VAL A 354 -8.12 -7.46 -10.81
C VAL A 354 -7.34 -7.24 -9.52
N HIS A 355 -6.83 -8.31 -8.90
CA HIS A 355 -6.00 -8.22 -7.72
C HIS A 355 -4.76 -7.37 -7.97
N GLN A 356 -3.96 -7.70 -8.99
CA GLN A 356 -2.70 -7.02 -9.25
C GLN A 356 -2.88 -5.53 -9.55
N LEU A 357 -3.83 -5.18 -10.41
CA LEU A 357 -3.97 -3.80 -10.91
C LEU A 357 -4.92 -2.93 -10.08
N LEU A 358 -5.97 -3.51 -9.49
CA LEU A 358 -6.97 -2.71 -8.78
C LEU A 358 -6.88 -2.86 -7.26
N SER A 359 -6.92 -4.07 -6.72
CA SER A 359 -6.91 -4.27 -5.27
C SER A 359 -5.56 -3.93 -4.65
N HIS A 360 -4.47 -4.28 -5.33
CA HIS A 360 -3.10 -4.01 -4.89
C HIS A 360 -2.62 -2.65 -5.43
N PHE A 361 -2.44 -2.49 -6.74
CA PHE A 361 -1.78 -1.30 -7.29
C PHE A 361 -2.62 -0.03 -7.14
N LEU A 362 -3.90 -0.02 -7.58
CA LEU A 362 -4.72 1.19 -7.53
C LEU A 362 -5.06 1.61 -6.09
N ARG A 363 -5.58 0.66 -5.27
CA ARG A 363 -6.12 0.98 -3.93
C ARG A 363 -5.06 1.20 -2.86
N THR A 364 -3.85 0.70 -3.04
CA THR A 364 -2.77 0.88 -2.06
C THR A 364 -1.64 1.75 -2.60
N HIS A 365 -1.01 1.37 -3.70
CA HIS A 365 0.13 2.08 -4.27
C HIS A 365 -0.24 3.45 -4.85
N LEU A 366 -1.13 3.49 -5.85
CA LEU A 366 -1.47 4.76 -6.51
C LEU A 366 -2.20 5.70 -5.54
N PHE A 367 -3.14 5.19 -4.76
CA PHE A 367 -3.81 6.00 -3.75
C PHE A 367 -2.83 6.51 -2.67
N GLY A 368 -1.91 5.68 -2.21
CA GLY A 368 -0.85 6.07 -1.27
C GLY A 368 0.07 7.16 -1.85
N GLU A 369 0.41 7.07 -3.15
CA GLU A 369 1.21 8.09 -3.84
C GLU A 369 0.47 9.44 -3.91
N VAL A 370 -0.83 9.42 -4.21
CA VAL A 370 -1.66 10.64 -4.17
C VAL A 370 -1.62 11.27 -2.78
N CYS A 371 -1.87 10.48 -1.74
CA CYS A 371 -1.84 10.98 -0.35
C CYS A 371 -0.47 11.51 0.03
N CYS A 372 0.62 10.83 -0.36
CA CYS A 372 1.99 11.26 -0.10
C CYS A 372 2.30 12.59 -0.78
N THR A 373 2.00 12.69 -2.07
CA THR A 373 2.27 13.89 -2.88
C THR A 373 1.48 15.08 -2.35
N ALA A 374 0.18 14.91 -2.08
CA ALA A 374 -0.65 15.98 -1.51
C ALA A 374 -0.17 16.39 -0.10
N THR A 375 0.25 15.44 0.75
CA THR A 375 0.80 15.73 2.08
C THR A 375 2.06 16.58 1.99
N LEU A 376 2.99 16.23 1.10
CA LEU A 376 4.20 17.02 0.88
C LEU A 376 3.89 18.42 0.32
N ARG A 377 2.86 18.57 -0.50
CA ARG A 377 2.53 19.81 -1.20
C ARG A 377 1.69 20.79 -0.37
N GLN A 378 0.82 20.29 0.51
CA GLN A 378 -0.19 21.11 1.20
C GLN A 378 0.00 21.19 2.71
N LEU A 379 0.71 20.24 3.31
CA LEU A 379 0.99 20.23 4.74
C LEU A 379 2.48 20.49 5.00
N PRO A 380 2.84 21.61 5.64
CA PRO A 380 4.23 21.86 6.02
C PRO A 380 4.70 20.81 7.05
N GLU A 381 6.01 20.63 7.19
CA GLU A 381 6.57 19.57 8.07
C GLU A 381 6.14 19.71 9.54
N ILE A 382 5.88 20.94 9.97
CA ILE A 382 5.39 21.24 11.32
C ILE A 382 3.89 20.93 11.51
N HIS A 383 3.15 20.67 10.43
CA HIS A 383 1.72 20.38 10.54
C HIS A 383 1.49 19.03 11.21
N PRO A 384 0.56 18.91 12.19
CA PRO A 384 0.30 17.66 12.93
C PRO A 384 0.01 16.44 12.04
N LEU A 385 -0.76 16.63 10.97
CA LEU A 385 -1.09 15.54 10.05
C LEU A 385 0.07 15.16 9.14
N HIS A 386 0.96 16.09 8.79
CA HIS A 386 2.20 15.75 8.09
C HIS A 386 3.03 14.77 8.94
N GLN A 387 3.22 15.09 10.21
CA GLN A 387 4.00 14.24 11.12
C GLN A 387 3.34 12.87 11.34
N LEU A 388 2.02 12.81 11.44
CA LEU A 388 1.29 11.55 11.57
C LEU A 388 1.38 10.68 10.31
N LEU A 389 1.18 11.27 9.12
CA LEU A 389 1.01 10.54 7.87
C LEU A 389 2.32 10.11 7.22
N MET A 390 3.37 10.94 7.27
CA MET A 390 4.62 10.65 6.54
C MET A 390 5.26 9.30 6.90
N PRO A 391 5.26 8.82 8.16
CA PRO A 391 5.72 7.46 8.47
C PRO A 391 4.96 6.34 7.76
N HIS A 392 3.67 6.57 7.41
CA HIS A 392 2.82 5.61 6.70
C HIS A 392 2.89 5.76 5.17
N LEU A 393 3.52 6.83 4.68
CA LEU A 393 3.65 7.16 3.27
C LEU A 393 5.12 7.11 2.78
N ARG A 394 6.05 6.90 3.69
CA ARG A 394 7.50 7.03 3.52
C ARG A 394 8.04 6.34 2.26
N SER A 395 7.57 5.14 1.97
CA SER A 395 8.15 4.28 0.94
C SER A 395 7.46 4.41 -0.40
N THR A 396 6.28 4.96 -0.42
CA THR A 396 5.34 4.87 -1.53
C THR A 396 5.88 5.49 -2.82
N LEU A 397 6.49 6.67 -2.75
CA LEU A 397 6.99 7.36 -3.95
C LEU A 397 8.07 6.55 -4.65
N GLN A 398 9.08 6.10 -3.91
CA GLN A 398 10.20 5.36 -4.48
C GLN A 398 9.73 4.06 -5.13
N ILE A 399 8.89 3.28 -4.42
CA ILE A 399 8.46 1.98 -4.93
C ILE A 399 7.57 2.12 -6.17
N ASN A 400 6.70 3.12 -6.20
CA ASN A 400 5.82 3.36 -7.34
C ASN A 400 6.60 3.82 -8.58
N ILE A 401 7.60 4.69 -8.40
CA ILE A 401 8.49 5.08 -9.49
C ILE A 401 9.21 3.83 -10.02
N GLN A 402 9.76 2.98 -9.15
CA GLN A 402 10.40 1.74 -9.58
C GLN A 402 9.44 0.82 -10.32
N ALA A 403 8.22 0.61 -9.82
CA ALA A 403 7.22 -0.23 -10.44
C ALA A 403 6.87 0.25 -11.87
N ARG A 404 6.68 1.57 -12.06
CA ARG A 404 6.39 2.14 -13.39
C ARG A 404 7.51 1.89 -14.40
N PHE A 405 8.77 1.95 -13.98
CA PHE A 405 9.92 1.76 -14.88
C PHE A 405 10.42 0.32 -15.00
N THR A 406 9.86 -0.62 -14.20
CA THR A 406 10.27 -2.02 -14.21
C THR A 406 9.11 -2.97 -14.46
N LEU A 407 8.19 -3.11 -13.52
CA LEU A 407 7.11 -4.11 -13.58
C LEU A 407 6.08 -3.79 -14.67
N LEU A 408 5.72 -2.49 -14.80
CA LEU A 408 4.67 -1.96 -15.68
C LEU A 408 5.24 -1.36 -16.98
N ALA A 409 6.51 -1.57 -17.25
CA ALA A 409 7.20 -1.08 -18.45
C ALA A 409 7.39 -2.20 -19.48
N THR A 410 7.79 -1.82 -20.69
CA THR A 410 8.21 -2.76 -21.74
C THR A 410 9.30 -3.70 -21.20
N LYS A 411 9.15 -4.98 -21.44
CA LYS A 411 9.98 -6.10 -20.93
C LYS A 411 9.78 -6.38 -19.42
N GLY A 412 8.90 -5.66 -18.72
CA GLY A 412 8.50 -5.99 -17.37
C GLY A 412 7.59 -7.23 -17.29
N VAL A 413 7.20 -7.60 -16.07
CA VAL A 413 6.41 -8.82 -15.85
C VAL A 413 5.02 -8.75 -16.51
N PHE A 414 4.39 -7.55 -16.55
CA PHE A 414 3.10 -7.37 -17.20
C PHE A 414 3.20 -7.51 -18.72
N ASP A 415 4.27 -7.04 -19.32
CA ASP A 415 4.54 -7.21 -20.75
C ASP A 415 4.78 -8.68 -21.12
N LYS A 416 5.55 -9.40 -20.30
CA LYS A 416 6.11 -10.72 -20.66
C LYS A 416 5.35 -11.92 -20.12
N SER A 417 4.43 -11.75 -19.15
CA SER A 417 4.00 -12.92 -18.39
C SER A 417 2.56 -12.86 -17.86
N ILE A 418 1.87 -11.72 -17.94
CA ILE A 418 0.54 -11.53 -17.37
C ILE A 418 -0.50 -11.33 -18.47
N GLY A 419 -1.70 -11.90 -18.27
CA GLY A 419 -2.78 -11.87 -19.26
C GLY A 419 -3.27 -10.46 -19.60
N CYS A 420 -3.37 -9.56 -18.63
CA CYS A 420 -3.51 -8.12 -18.84
C CYS A 420 -2.13 -7.52 -19.15
N GLY A 421 -1.79 -7.35 -20.42
CA GLY A 421 -0.55 -6.71 -20.86
C GLY A 421 -0.60 -5.19 -20.78
N LEU A 422 0.44 -4.54 -21.33
CA LEU A 422 0.60 -3.08 -21.26
C LEU A 422 -0.56 -2.30 -21.90
N GLU A 423 -1.24 -2.85 -22.89
CA GLU A 423 -2.40 -2.20 -23.51
C GLU A 423 -3.65 -2.20 -22.62
N ALA A 424 -3.83 -3.23 -21.79
CA ALA A 424 -4.97 -3.35 -20.89
C ALA A 424 -4.81 -2.51 -19.61
N ILE A 425 -3.58 -2.28 -19.14
CA ILE A 425 -3.29 -1.55 -17.89
C ILE A 425 -4.00 -0.20 -17.84
N PRO A 426 -3.83 0.72 -18.82
CA PRO A 426 -4.48 2.04 -18.75
C PRO A 426 -6.00 1.93 -18.73
N LEU A 427 -6.57 1.03 -19.52
CA LEU A 427 -8.01 0.83 -19.58
C LEU A 427 -8.57 0.31 -18.25
N LEU A 428 -7.91 -0.67 -17.65
CA LEU A 428 -8.36 -1.28 -16.39
C LEU A 428 -8.21 -0.31 -15.23
N LEU A 429 -7.11 0.45 -15.16
CA LEU A 429 -6.91 1.47 -14.13
C LEU A 429 -7.94 2.61 -14.24
N ALA A 430 -8.23 3.09 -15.44
CA ALA A 430 -9.25 4.11 -15.66
C ALA A 430 -10.64 3.62 -15.26
N ARG A 431 -11.02 2.39 -15.67
CA ARG A 431 -12.30 1.76 -15.26
C ARG A 431 -12.36 1.59 -13.74
N GLY A 432 -11.27 1.14 -13.11
CA GLY A 432 -11.16 0.97 -11.65
C GLY A 432 -11.33 2.28 -10.91
N THR A 433 -10.71 3.35 -11.37
CA THR A 433 -10.81 4.70 -10.79
C THR A 433 -12.25 5.22 -10.86
N GLN A 434 -12.92 5.09 -12.00
CA GLN A 434 -14.32 5.51 -12.15
C GLN A 434 -15.29 4.72 -11.28
N ARG A 435 -15.00 3.45 -11.00
CA ARG A 435 -15.84 2.59 -10.15
C ARG A 435 -15.50 2.66 -8.68
N LEU A 436 -14.42 3.36 -8.32
CA LEU A 436 -14.03 3.52 -6.93
C LEU A 436 -15.16 4.20 -6.13
N ARG A 437 -15.30 3.82 -4.87
CA ARG A 437 -16.22 4.44 -3.91
C ARG A 437 -15.49 4.65 -2.60
N TYR A 438 -15.64 5.82 -2.01
CA TYR A 438 -15.03 6.13 -0.72
C TYR A 438 -15.47 5.14 0.37
N SER A 439 -16.75 4.74 0.36
CA SER A 439 -17.26 3.72 1.27
C SER A 439 -16.57 2.36 1.11
N SER A 440 -16.15 2.01 -0.12
CA SER A 440 -15.41 0.76 -0.34
C SER A 440 -13.95 0.81 0.12
N MET A 441 -13.43 2.00 0.44
CA MET A 441 -12.09 2.19 1.02
C MET A 441 -12.10 2.23 2.55
N CYS A 442 -13.27 2.47 3.15
CA CYS A 442 -13.47 2.47 4.60
C CYS A 442 -13.94 1.09 5.05
N VAL A 443 -13.11 0.38 5.81
CA VAL A 443 -13.35 -1.04 6.17
C VAL A 443 -14.72 -1.30 6.77
N PRO A 444 -15.23 -0.52 7.76
CA PRO A 444 -16.55 -0.79 8.33
C PRO A 444 -17.69 -0.68 7.32
N ASP A 445 -17.60 0.30 6.41
CA ASP A 445 -18.60 0.50 5.37
C ASP A 445 -18.50 -0.62 4.32
N ASP A 446 -17.29 -0.94 3.87
CA ASP A 446 -17.02 -1.95 2.85
C ASP A 446 -17.49 -3.35 3.29
N VAL A 447 -17.12 -3.78 4.49
CA VAL A 447 -17.51 -5.07 5.06
C VAL A 447 -19.03 -5.18 5.16
N LYS A 448 -19.70 -4.12 5.63
CA LYS A 448 -21.16 -4.08 5.76
C LYS A 448 -21.87 -4.08 4.40
N ILE A 449 -21.42 -3.23 3.44
CA ILE A 449 -22.03 -3.14 2.10
C ILE A 449 -21.91 -4.48 1.35
N ARG A 450 -20.81 -5.19 1.55
CA ARG A 450 -20.59 -6.49 0.92
C ARG A 450 -21.17 -7.67 1.70
N GLY A 451 -21.73 -7.45 2.89
CA GLY A 451 -22.34 -8.48 3.74
C GLY A 451 -21.34 -9.51 4.27
N LEU A 452 -20.07 -9.10 4.47
CA LEU A 452 -19.02 -10.01 4.95
C LEU A 452 -19.04 -10.19 6.47
N ASP A 453 -19.67 -9.30 7.20
CA ASP A 453 -19.95 -9.41 8.63
C ASP A 453 -20.87 -10.61 8.97
N ALA A 454 -21.64 -11.07 8.00
CA ALA A 454 -22.48 -12.27 8.12
C ALA A 454 -21.70 -13.60 7.92
N LEU A 455 -20.40 -13.55 7.57
CA LEU A 455 -19.56 -14.72 7.32
C LEU A 455 -18.56 -14.97 8.48
N PRO A 456 -18.85 -15.87 9.41
CA PRO A 456 -17.94 -16.16 10.54
C PRO A 456 -16.56 -16.68 10.14
N ILE A 457 -16.45 -17.21 8.91
CA ILE A 457 -15.18 -17.71 8.34
C ILE A 457 -14.38 -16.66 7.58
N CYS A 458 -14.88 -15.41 7.49
CA CYS A 458 -14.17 -14.32 6.83
C CYS A 458 -13.17 -13.66 7.79
N TYR A 459 -12.00 -14.27 7.93
CA TYR A 459 -10.93 -13.79 8.82
C TYR A 459 -10.40 -12.43 8.37
N TYR A 460 -10.35 -12.18 7.05
CA TYR A 460 -10.01 -10.85 6.53
C TYR A 460 -10.91 -9.76 7.13
N ALA A 461 -12.22 -9.91 7.04
CA ALA A 461 -13.15 -8.90 7.54
C ALA A 461 -13.03 -8.70 9.05
N GLN A 462 -12.91 -9.81 9.82
CA GLN A 462 -12.76 -9.74 11.27
C GLN A 462 -11.50 -9.01 11.70
N ASP A 463 -10.36 -9.38 11.13
CA ASP A 463 -9.08 -8.79 11.50
C ASP A 463 -8.96 -7.36 10.98
N ALA A 464 -9.47 -7.06 9.75
CA ALA A 464 -9.50 -5.72 9.19
C ALA A 464 -10.30 -4.74 10.04
N LEU A 465 -11.48 -5.15 10.53
CA LEU A 465 -12.30 -4.32 11.43
C LEU A 465 -11.56 -4.02 12.74
N ARG A 466 -10.90 -5.01 13.34
CA ARG A 466 -10.15 -4.83 14.59
C ARG A 466 -8.94 -3.92 14.42
N VAL A 467 -8.20 -4.08 13.32
CA VAL A 467 -7.06 -3.19 12.99
C VAL A 467 -7.57 -1.77 12.72
N TRP A 468 -8.65 -1.63 11.95
CA TRP A 468 -9.29 -0.33 11.70
C TRP A 468 -9.69 0.37 12.99
N ASP A 469 -10.35 -0.33 13.91
CA ASP A 469 -10.81 0.23 15.17
C ASP A 469 -9.65 0.72 16.06
N ALA A 470 -8.55 -0.02 16.10
CA ALA A 470 -7.34 0.39 16.82
C ALA A 470 -6.72 1.66 16.21
N LEU A 471 -6.59 1.70 14.87
CA LEU A 471 -6.12 2.87 14.14
C LEU A 471 -7.04 4.08 14.32
N HIS A 472 -8.35 3.87 14.23
CA HIS A 472 -9.34 4.94 14.38
C HIS A 472 -9.28 5.59 15.77
N ARG A 473 -9.14 4.79 16.85
CA ARG A 473 -8.94 5.33 18.21
C ARG A 473 -7.65 6.12 18.33
N PHE A 474 -6.58 5.62 17.75
CA PHE A 474 -5.29 6.32 17.72
C PHE A 474 -5.38 7.65 16.99
N VAL A 475 -5.93 7.67 15.77
CA VAL A 475 -6.12 8.89 14.97
C VAL A 475 -7.06 9.87 15.66
N ALA A 476 -8.15 9.40 16.25
CA ALA A 476 -9.07 10.25 17.03
C ALA A 476 -8.39 10.88 18.25
N GLY A 477 -7.51 10.14 18.94
CA GLY A 477 -6.67 10.66 20.01
C GLY A 477 -5.72 11.73 19.51
N TRP A 478 -5.06 11.49 18.36
CA TRP A 478 -4.15 12.44 17.73
C TRP A 478 -4.86 13.74 17.32
N ILE A 479 -6.00 13.65 16.62
CA ILE A 479 -6.78 14.81 16.19
C ILE A 479 -7.19 15.66 17.37
N ARG A 480 -7.66 15.07 18.47
CA ARG A 480 -8.07 15.79 19.69
C ARG A 480 -6.96 16.57 20.37
N LEU A 481 -5.69 16.26 20.13
CA LEU A 481 -4.56 17.04 20.66
C LEU A 481 -4.41 18.41 20.00
N TYR A 482 -4.92 18.57 18.76
CA TYR A 482 -4.70 19.77 17.94
C TYR A 482 -5.99 20.48 17.54
N TYR A 483 -7.07 19.74 17.34
CA TYR A 483 -8.38 20.28 16.96
C TYR A 483 -9.34 20.16 18.12
N CYS A 484 -9.64 21.30 18.76
CA CYS A 484 -10.52 21.36 19.94
C CYS A 484 -12.00 21.39 19.55
N SER A 485 -12.32 21.76 18.32
CA SER A 485 -13.68 21.90 17.80
C SER A 485 -13.75 21.57 16.31
N ASP A 486 -14.95 21.38 15.78
CA ASP A 486 -15.17 21.23 14.33
C ASP A 486 -14.84 22.52 13.57
N GLU A 487 -14.97 23.69 14.20
CA GLU A 487 -14.56 24.98 13.63
C GLU A 487 -13.05 25.02 13.36
N ASP A 488 -12.25 24.41 14.22
CA ASP A 488 -10.80 24.32 14.01
C ASP A 488 -10.48 23.54 12.75
N VAL A 489 -11.22 22.47 12.47
CA VAL A 489 -11.09 21.67 11.25
C VAL A 489 -11.50 22.47 10.02
N GLN A 490 -12.63 23.19 10.09
CA GLN A 490 -13.17 23.98 8.98
C GLN A 490 -12.26 25.14 8.60
N HIS A 491 -11.61 25.78 9.58
CA HIS A 491 -10.76 26.94 9.36
C HIS A 491 -9.27 26.64 9.08
N ASP A 492 -8.87 25.36 9.17
CA ASP A 492 -7.51 24.97 8.79
C ASP A 492 -7.37 24.92 7.27
N CYS A 493 -6.89 26.01 6.70
CA CYS A 493 -6.78 26.17 5.25
C CYS A 493 -5.79 25.18 4.61
N GLU A 494 -4.74 24.73 5.34
CA GLU A 494 -3.78 23.76 4.83
C GLU A 494 -4.44 22.38 4.75
N LEU A 495 -5.20 21.98 5.76
CA LEU A 495 -6.01 20.78 5.77
C LEU A 495 -7.05 20.78 4.64
N GLN A 496 -7.76 21.89 4.45
CA GLN A 496 -8.80 21.98 3.40
C GLN A 496 -8.18 21.93 2.00
N ASN A 497 -7.02 22.55 1.78
CA ASN A 497 -6.28 22.44 0.53
C ASN A 497 -5.78 21.01 0.30
N TRP A 498 -5.33 20.32 1.35
CA TRP A 498 -4.86 18.94 1.29
C TRP A 498 -5.95 17.99 0.80
N ILE A 499 -7.13 18.04 1.38
CA ILE A 499 -8.23 17.15 0.96
C ILE A 499 -8.78 17.51 -0.42
N TRP A 500 -8.83 18.82 -0.75
CA TRP A 500 -9.22 19.27 -2.07
C TRP A 500 -8.26 18.75 -3.15
N GLU A 501 -6.96 18.79 -2.91
CA GLU A 501 -5.96 18.28 -3.85
C GLU A 501 -6.06 16.75 -4.00
N ILE A 502 -6.29 16.00 -2.92
CA ILE A 502 -6.55 14.55 -3.02
C ILE A 502 -7.82 14.28 -3.84
N PHE A 503 -8.87 15.06 -3.64
CA PHE A 503 -10.11 14.91 -4.40
C PHE A 503 -9.90 15.18 -5.89
N THR A 504 -9.18 16.24 -6.25
CA THR A 504 -8.96 16.62 -7.66
C THR A 504 -7.96 15.72 -8.36
N GLU A 505 -6.85 15.38 -7.72
CA GLU A 505 -5.75 14.63 -8.34
C GLU A 505 -5.91 13.11 -8.17
N GLY A 506 -6.39 12.68 -7.00
CA GLY A 506 -6.56 11.26 -6.69
C GLY A 506 -7.88 10.69 -7.19
N PHE A 507 -8.95 11.40 -6.96
CA PHE A 507 -10.30 11.00 -7.38
C PHE A 507 -10.78 11.73 -8.63
N LEU A 508 -9.89 12.48 -9.31
CA LEU A 508 -10.13 13.20 -10.57
C LEU A 508 -11.35 14.12 -10.53
N GLY A 509 -11.70 14.66 -9.36
CA GLY A 509 -12.89 15.47 -9.16
C GLY A 509 -14.22 14.73 -9.34
N LEU A 510 -14.22 13.40 -9.34
CA LEU A 510 -15.40 12.57 -9.58
C LEU A 510 -16.32 12.50 -8.35
N SER A 511 -17.32 13.37 -8.28
CA SER A 511 -18.23 13.49 -7.14
C SER A 511 -18.97 12.21 -6.79
N HIS A 512 -19.25 11.34 -7.76
CA HIS A 512 -19.95 10.07 -7.55
C HIS A 512 -19.15 9.04 -6.74
N ILE A 513 -17.85 9.25 -6.56
CA ILE A 513 -17.01 8.44 -5.67
C ILE A 513 -17.42 8.65 -4.22
N GLY A 514 -17.96 9.82 -3.86
CA GLY A 514 -18.39 10.17 -2.53
C GLY A 514 -17.25 10.51 -1.57
N ALA A 515 -16.03 10.77 -2.09
CA ALA A 515 -14.90 11.23 -1.29
C ALA A 515 -15.14 12.68 -0.82
N PRO A 516 -14.68 13.04 0.40
CA PRO A 516 -14.81 14.41 0.88
C PRO A 516 -14.02 15.39 0.01
N GLN A 517 -14.59 16.57 -0.24
CA GLN A 517 -13.94 17.68 -0.92
C GLN A 517 -13.43 18.73 0.08
N SER A 518 -13.98 18.69 1.28
CA SER A 518 -13.60 19.48 2.46
C SER A 518 -14.00 18.71 3.70
N PHE A 519 -13.43 19.04 4.85
CA PHE A 519 -13.85 18.49 6.13
C PHE A 519 -14.67 19.50 6.90
N GLN A 520 -15.81 19.05 7.42
CA GLN A 520 -16.70 19.86 8.26
C GLN A 520 -16.56 19.49 9.73
N THR A 521 -16.12 18.27 10.03
CA THR A 521 -16.03 17.74 11.39
C THR A 521 -14.74 16.99 11.65
N ALA A 522 -14.32 16.93 12.90
CA ALA A 522 -13.20 16.11 13.34
C ALA A 522 -13.45 14.61 13.09
N ALA A 523 -14.71 14.17 13.11
CA ALA A 523 -15.09 12.79 12.83
C ALA A 523 -14.85 12.41 11.36
N GLU A 524 -15.20 13.28 10.40
CA GLU A 524 -14.91 13.09 8.98
C GLU A 524 -13.40 13.03 8.73
N LEU A 525 -12.65 13.96 9.33
CA LEU A 525 -11.19 13.96 9.27
C LEU A 525 -10.60 12.66 9.83
N CYS A 526 -11.04 12.23 11.01
CA CYS A 526 -10.60 11.00 11.65
C CYS A 526 -10.82 9.77 10.74
N LYS A 527 -12.02 9.63 10.18
CA LYS A 527 -12.35 8.53 9.26
C LYS A 527 -11.45 8.51 8.04
N PHE A 528 -11.22 9.68 7.43
CA PHE A 528 -10.39 9.80 6.24
C PHE A 528 -8.91 9.47 6.52
N VAL A 529 -8.33 10.03 7.58
CA VAL A 529 -6.94 9.76 7.97
C VAL A 529 -6.75 8.28 8.35
N THR A 530 -7.72 7.69 9.05
CA THR A 530 -7.71 6.24 9.34
C THR A 530 -7.70 5.42 8.06
N MET A 531 -8.52 5.79 7.06
CA MET A 531 -8.57 5.13 5.77
C MET A 531 -7.25 5.23 5.02
N VAL A 532 -6.57 6.38 5.05
CA VAL A 532 -5.24 6.54 4.43
C VAL A 532 -4.22 5.61 5.09
N ILE A 533 -4.12 5.63 6.43
CA ILE A 533 -3.18 4.78 7.17
C ILE A 533 -3.47 3.30 6.91
N PHE A 534 -4.74 2.88 6.99
CA PHE A 534 -5.14 1.50 6.76
C PHE A 534 -4.80 1.04 5.33
N SER A 535 -5.10 1.86 4.32
CA SER A 535 -4.83 1.53 2.91
C SER A 535 -3.34 1.36 2.62
N CYS A 536 -2.50 2.22 3.20
CA CYS A 536 -1.05 2.21 2.98
C CYS A 536 -0.30 1.20 3.86
N SER A 537 -0.96 0.55 4.80
CA SER A 537 -0.34 -0.43 5.73
C SER A 537 -1.10 -1.77 5.72
N ALA A 538 -2.20 -1.86 6.43
CA ALA A 538 -2.92 -3.12 6.65
C ALA A 538 -3.52 -3.70 5.36
N LEU A 539 -4.18 -2.87 4.53
CA LEU A 539 -4.72 -3.34 3.26
C LEU A 539 -3.60 -3.83 2.34
N HIS A 540 -2.51 -3.04 2.22
CA HIS A 540 -1.34 -3.46 1.44
C HIS A 540 -0.78 -4.80 1.95
N SER A 541 -0.67 -4.97 3.28
CA SER A 541 -0.22 -6.24 3.87
C SER A 541 -1.11 -7.41 3.47
N ALA A 542 -2.43 -7.25 3.57
CA ALA A 542 -3.39 -8.31 3.24
C ALA A 542 -3.32 -8.76 1.77
N VAL A 543 -3.21 -7.81 0.83
CA VAL A 543 -3.23 -8.11 -0.60
C VAL A 543 -1.84 -8.40 -1.18
N ASN A 544 -0.75 -8.04 -0.49
CA ASN A 544 0.61 -8.24 -0.98
C ASN A 544 1.27 -9.50 -0.41
N PHE A 545 1.28 -9.69 0.91
CA PHE A 545 2.07 -10.76 1.53
C PHE A 545 1.45 -12.15 1.39
N SER A 546 0.20 -12.25 0.99
CA SER A 546 -0.48 -13.49 0.64
C SER A 546 -0.17 -14.00 -0.77
N GLN A 547 0.42 -13.17 -1.63
CA GLN A 547 0.55 -13.45 -3.07
C GLN A 547 1.32 -14.75 -3.35
N LEU A 548 2.50 -14.92 -2.77
CA LEU A 548 3.29 -16.11 -3.02
C LEU A 548 2.58 -17.38 -2.53
N ASP A 549 1.96 -17.29 -1.35
CA ASP A 549 1.33 -18.43 -0.69
C ASP A 549 0.22 -19.05 -1.55
N PHE A 550 -0.63 -18.22 -2.17
CA PHE A 550 -1.78 -18.67 -2.96
C PHE A 550 -1.48 -18.83 -4.45
N ASN A 551 -0.52 -18.07 -4.99
CA ASN A 551 -0.25 -18.02 -6.43
C ASN A 551 0.96 -18.88 -6.85
N ILE A 552 1.72 -19.42 -5.90
CA ILE A 552 2.87 -20.29 -6.23
C ILE A 552 2.41 -21.57 -6.96
N TRP A 553 1.23 -22.08 -6.65
CA TRP A 553 0.62 -23.18 -7.38
C TRP A 553 -0.16 -22.65 -8.60
N ILE A 554 0.50 -22.60 -9.75
CA ILE A 554 0.01 -21.98 -10.98
C ILE A 554 -1.40 -22.40 -11.37
N PRO A 555 -1.80 -23.69 -11.31
CA PRO A 555 -3.16 -24.11 -11.63
C PRO A 555 -4.25 -23.48 -10.74
N ASN A 556 -3.90 -23.10 -9.51
CA ASN A 556 -4.82 -22.43 -8.59
C ASN A 556 -5.10 -20.98 -9.00
N SER A 557 -4.08 -20.27 -9.51
CA SER A 557 -4.19 -18.84 -9.86
C SER A 557 -3.28 -18.51 -11.05
N PRO A 558 -3.66 -18.94 -12.26
CA PRO A 558 -2.83 -18.72 -13.45
C PRO A 558 -2.79 -17.23 -13.80
N ALA A 559 -1.58 -16.68 -14.02
CA ALA A 559 -1.37 -15.28 -14.35
C ALA A 559 -1.78 -14.93 -15.79
N ALA A 560 -1.85 -15.92 -16.67
CA ALA A 560 -2.33 -15.81 -18.03
C ALA A 560 -2.97 -17.13 -18.46
N MET A 561 -3.82 -17.10 -19.49
CA MET A 561 -4.44 -18.29 -20.08
C MET A 561 -4.03 -18.41 -21.54
N SER A 562 -3.57 -19.59 -21.94
CA SER A 562 -2.99 -19.84 -23.26
C SER A 562 -4.01 -20.29 -24.33
N ARG A 563 -5.26 -20.56 -23.93
CA ARG A 563 -6.37 -20.93 -24.82
C ARG A 563 -7.62 -20.13 -24.44
N PRO A 564 -8.57 -19.92 -25.36
CA PRO A 564 -9.80 -19.17 -25.09
C PRO A 564 -10.72 -19.88 -24.09
N PRO A 565 -11.64 -19.15 -23.41
CA PRO A 565 -12.68 -19.74 -22.58
C PRO A 565 -13.51 -20.75 -23.35
N SER A 566 -13.90 -21.86 -22.69
CA SER A 566 -14.73 -22.90 -23.27
C SER A 566 -16.12 -22.38 -23.60
N GLN A 567 -16.57 -22.62 -24.83
CA GLN A 567 -17.89 -22.23 -25.33
C GLN A 567 -18.92 -23.36 -25.26
N THR A 568 -18.48 -24.58 -24.93
CA THR A 568 -19.33 -25.77 -24.84
C THR A 568 -18.91 -26.62 -23.62
N LYS A 569 -19.84 -27.35 -23.04
CA LYS A 569 -19.59 -28.32 -21.99
C LYS A 569 -19.17 -29.68 -22.56
N GLY A 570 -18.44 -30.47 -21.81
CA GLY A 570 -17.99 -31.83 -22.16
C GLY A 570 -16.88 -31.86 -23.22
N SER A 571 -16.26 -30.71 -23.49
CA SER A 571 -15.20 -30.60 -24.51
C SER A 571 -13.79 -30.63 -23.95
N VAL A 572 -13.62 -30.62 -22.64
CA VAL A 572 -12.33 -30.53 -21.96
C VAL A 572 -12.04 -31.86 -21.23
N SER A 573 -10.86 -32.43 -21.48
CA SER A 573 -10.33 -33.55 -20.72
C SER A 573 -9.37 -33.06 -19.61
N GLU A 574 -8.99 -33.96 -18.69
CA GLU A 574 -8.01 -33.62 -17.64
C GLU A 574 -6.63 -33.26 -18.23
N GLU A 575 -6.27 -33.88 -19.35
CA GLU A 575 -5.02 -33.60 -20.08
C GLU A 575 -5.05 -32.23 -20.75
N ASP A 576 -6.22 -31.76 -21.20
CA ASP A 576 -6.37 -30.44 -21.84
C ASP A 576 -6.08 -29.30 -20.88
N ILE A 577 -6.29 -29.45 -19.58
CA ILE A 577 -6.10 -28.39 -18.58
C ILE A 577 -4.69 -27.78 -18.63
N PHE A 578 -3.66 -28.61 -18.88
CA PHE A 578 -2.29 -28.12 -19.00
C PHE A 578 -2.09 -27.18 -20.19
N SER A 579 -2.86 -27.37 -21.26
CA SER A 579 -2.79 -26.51 -22.44
C SER A 579 -3.37 -25.11 -22.23
N PHE A 580 -4.14 -24.90 -21.16
CA PHE A 580 -4.67 -23.60 -20.78
C PHE A 580 -3.71 -22.80 -19.89
N LEU A 581 -2.77 -23.49 -19.22
CA LEU A 581 -1.82 -22.83 -18.33
C LEU A 581 -0.86 -21.91 -19.11
N PRO A 582 -0.32 -20.88 -18.45
CA PRO A 582 0.73 -20.05 -19.04
C PRO A 582 2.00 -20.88 -19.27
N GLU A 583 2.84 -20.43 -20.19
CA GLU A 583 4.10 -21.10 -20.51
C GLU A 583 5.02 -21.21 -19.27
N VAL A 584 5.90 -22.22 -19.28
CA VAL A 584 6.83 -22.49 -18.16
C VAL A 584 7.72 -21.30 -17.86
N ASN A 585 8.32 -20.70 -18.89
CA ASN A 585 9.21 -19.55 -18.75
C ASN A 585 8.49 -18.31 -18.20
N SER A 586 7.30 -17.98 -18.70
CA SER A 586 6.50 -16.86 -18.20
C SER A 586 6.01 -17.10 -16.78
N SER A 587 5.64 -18.33 -16.45
CA SER A 587 5.29 -18.73 -15.07
C SER A 587 6.47 -18.54 -14.11
N CYS A 588 7.67 -18.96 -14.49
CA CYS A 588 8.89 -18.74 -13.69
C CYS A 588 9.16 -17.25 -13.46
N HIS A 589 8.91 -16.41 -14.47
CA HIS A 589 9.06 -14.96 -14.34
C HIS A 589 8.08 -14.38 -13.33
N VAL A 590 6.79 -14.71 -13.43
CA VAL A 590 5.78 -14.29 -12.44
C VAL A 590 6.15 -14.72 -11.03
N LEU A 591 6.49 -16.00 -10.83
CA LEU A 591 6.86 -16.52 -9.51
C LEU A 591 8.09 -15.84 -8.92
N SER A 592 9.07 -15.47 -9.76
CA SER A 592 10.24 -14.70 -9.31
C SER A 592 9.83 -13.35 -8.74
N ILE A 593 8.93 -12.64 -9.42
CA ILE A 593 8.43 -11.34 -8.97
C ILE A 593 7.57 -11.51 -7.72
N LEU A 594 6.63 -12.46 -7.68
CA LEU A 594 5.81 -12.71 -6.50
C LEU A 594 6.65 -13.09 -5.27
N SER A 595 7.71 -13.88 -5.46
CA SER A 595 8.66 -14.20 -4.39
C SER A 595 9.38 -12.97 -3.85
N LEU A 596 9.75 -12.04 -4.72
CA LEU A 596 10.35 -10.76 -4.32
C LEU A 596 9.34 -9.88 -3.58
N LEU A 597 8.13 -9.72 -4.14
CA LEU A 597 7.10 -8.85 -3.61
C LEU A 597 6.52 -9.33 -2.27
N SER A 598 6.53 -10.62 -2.00
CA SER A 598 5.97 -11.20 -0.75
C SER A 598 6.96 -11.24 0.42
N GLN A 599 8.19 -10.73 0.26
CA GLN A 599 9.16 -10.70 1.35
C GLN A 599 9.08 -9.37 2.12
N PRO A 600 9.09 -9.40 3.46
CA PRO A 600 9.21 -8.17 4.24
C PRO A 600 10.52 -7.44 3.94
N ALA A 601 10.52 -6.11 4.08
CA ALA A 601 11.74 -5.32 3.96
C ALA A 601 12.76 -5.70 5.06
N ILE A 602 14.07 -5.54 4.80
CA ILE A 602 15.11 -5.75 5.83
C ILE A 602 14.97 -4.73 6.95
N ASP A 603 14.60 -3.51 6.61
CA ASP A 603 14.30 -2.40 7.52
C ASP A 603 12.81 -2.34 7.89
N PHE A 604 12.18 -3.51 8.07
CA PHE A 604 10.79 -3.65 8.44
C PHE A 604 10.42 -2.80 9.65
N VAL A 605 9.44 -1.92 9.49
CA VAL A 605 8.88 -1.10 10.57
C VAL A 605 7.44 -1.56 10.79
N PRO A 606 7.12 -2.18 11.94
CA PRO A 606 5.76 -2.64 12.24
C PRO A 606 4.77 -1.47 12.33
N LEU A 607 3.50 -1.78 12.15
CA LEU A 607 2.39 -0.82 12.22
C LEU A 607 2.43 0.00 13.53
N CYS A 608 2.29 1.31 13.40
CA CYS A 608 2.38 2.29 14.49
C CYS A 608 3.71 2.28 15.27
N HIS A 609 4.79 1.78 14.64
CA HIS A 609 6.15 2.00 15.16
C HIS A 609 6.75 3.22 14.48
N TYR A 610 7.24 4.13 15.30
CA TYR A 610 7.82 5.40 14.88
C TYR A 610 9.21 5.54 15.52
N ASN A 611 10.09 6.28 14.89
CA ASN A 611 11.38 6.64 15.49
C ASN A 611 11.13 7.50 16.74
N GLU A 612 11.88 7.26 17.81
CA GLU A 612 11.67 7.87 19.13
C GLU A 612 11.63 9.41 19.11
N TRP A 613 12.38 10.03 18.21
CA TRP A 613 12.44 11.49 18.08
C TRP A 613 11.18 12.13 17.46
N TYR A 614 10.39 11.36 16.69
CA TYR A 614 9.19 11.88 16.02
C TYR A 614 8.08 12.25 17.02
N PHE A 615 8.03 11.53 18.16
CA PHE A 615 6.91 11.61 19.09
C PHE A 615 7.38 11.66 20.55
N SER A 616 8.32 12.56 20.84
CA SER A 616 8.94 12.69 22.18
C SER A 616 8.05 13.44 23.20
N SER A 617 6.95 14.07 22.81
CA SER A 617 6.08 14.77 23.77
C SER A 617 5.24 13.80 24.59
N GLY A 618 5.05 14.08 25.88
CA GLY A 618 4.39 13.19 26.83
C GLY A 618 2.99 12.69 26.44
N ALA A 619 2.15 13.53 25.83
CA ALA A 619 0.80 13.15 25.39
C ALA A 619 0.85 12.24 24.15
N ILE A 620 1.70 12.57 23.18
CA ILE A 620 1.85 11.79 21.94
C ILE A 620 2.52 10.44 22.24
N ALA A 621 3.59 10.43 23.02
CA ALA A 621 4.26 9.19 23.42
C ALA A 621 3.31 8.22 24.11
N LYS A 622 2.45 8.72 25.00
CA LYS A 622 1.41 7.93 25.67
C LYS A 622 0.42 7.34 24.67
N LEU A 623 -0.06 8.14 23.73
CA LEU A 623 -1.01 7.70 22.69
C LEU A 623 -0.41 6.60 21.81
N VAL A 624 0.85 6.76 21.40
CA VAL A 624 1.59 5.74 20.62
C VAL A 624 1.79 4.45 21.45
N GLU A 625 2.08 4.55 22.73
CA GLU A 625 2.22 3.37 23.59
C GLU A 625 0.87 2.64 23.78
N GLU A 626 -0.23 3.38 23.90
CA GLU A 626 -1.58 2.81 24.00
C GLU A 626 -1.94 2.00 22.76
N VAL A 627 -1.77 2.56 21.55
CA VAL A 627 -2.06 1.83 20.31
C VAL A 627 -1.15 0.63 20.11
N ARG A 628 0.13 0.74 20.44
CA ARG A 628 1.08 -0.40 20.38
C ARG A 628 0.67 -1.55 21.29
N ARG A 629 0.19 -1.24 22.49
CA ARG A 629 -0.30 -2.24 23.44
C ARG A 629 -1.53 -2.94 22.92
N GLU A 630 -2.46 -2.18 22.32
CA GLU A 630 -3.67 -2.73 21.71
C GLU A 630 -3.32 -3.63 20.52
N LEU A 631 -2.47 -3.17 19.60
CA LEU A 631 -2.02 -3.95 18.45
C LEU A 631 -1.26 -5.24 18.87
N LYS A 632 -0.48 -5.19 19.94
CA LYS A 632 0.19 -6.37 20.50
C LYS A 632 -0.81 -7.39 21.04
N THR A 633 -1.89 -6.95 21.68
CA THR A 633 -2.97 -7.83 22.14
C THR A 633 -3.68 -8.46 20.95
N LEU A 634 -3.97 -7.67 19.91
CA LEU A 634 -4.59 -8.17 18.68
C LEU A 634 -3.70 -9.21 17.97
N ALA A 635 -2.40 -8.96 17.87
CA ALA A 635 -1.45 -9.92 17.28
C ALA A 635 -1.44 -11.25 18.03
N LYS A 636 -1.52 -11.21 19.36
CA LYS A 636 -1.63 -12.42 20.19
C LYS A 636 -2.93 -13.16 19.91
N ASP A 637 -4.08 -12.48 19.90
CA ASP A 637 -5.38 -13.11 19.64
C ASP A 637 -5.43 -13.78 18.26
N ILE A 638 -4.86 -13.13 17.23
CA ILE A 638 -4.75 -13.69 15.88
C ILE A 638 -3.84 -14.93 15.89
N THR A 639 -2.73 -14.89 16.61
CA THR A 639 -1.82 -16.03 16.73
C THR A 639 -2.51 -17.20 17.43
N ASP A 640 -3.22 -16.95 18.54
CA ASP A 640 -3.95 -17.96 19.31
C ASP A 640 -5.06 -18.60 18.44
N ARG A 641 -5.84 -17.80 17.70
CA ARG A 641 -6.82 -18.31 16.72
C ARG A 641 -6.14 -19.17 15.64
N ASN A 642 -5.09 -18.66 15.01
CA ASN A 642 -4.41 -19.31 13.90
C ASN A 642 -3.77 -20.66 14.31
N SER A 643 -3.38 -20.83 15.58
CA SER A 643 -2.86 -22.10 16.09
C SER A 643 -3.91 -23.23 16.11
N GLN A 644 -5.20 -22.88 16.00
CA GLN A 644 -6.34 -23.80 15.99
C GLN A 644 -6.85 -24.09 14.57
N LEU A 645 -6.35 -23.38 13.57
CA LEU A 645 -6.80 -23.49 12.19
C LEU A 645 -5.85 -24.36 11.37
N GLU A 646 -6.41 -25.22 10.53
CA GLU A 646 -5.65 -25.99 9.54
C GLU A 646 -4.98 -25.04 8.52
N LEU A 647 -5.69 -23.99 8.11
CA LEU A 647 -5.18 -22.94 7.25
C LEU A 647 -5.19 -21.58 8.00
N PRO A 648 -4.06 -21.15 8.58
CA PRO A 648 -3.95 -19.88 9.29
C PRO A 648 -4.14 -18.67 8.38
N TYR A 649 -4.71 -17.58 8.92
CA TYR A 649 -4.78 -16.28 8.26
C TYR A 649 -3.90 -15.26 9.00
N PRO A 650 -2.62 -15.10 8.62
CA PRO A 650 -1.67 -14.24 9.35
C PRO A 650 -1.50 -12.82 8.79
N TYR A 651 -2.11 -12.50 7.64
CA TYR A 651 -1.75 -11.32 6.83
C TYR A 651 -2.15 -9.98 7.45
N LEU A 652 -3.09 -9.98 8.39
CA LEU A 652 -3.51 -8.81 9.17
C LEU A 652 -3.07 -8.87 10.64
N SER A 653 -2.13 -9.74 10.98
CA SER A 653 -1.49 -9.70 12.29
C SER A 653 -0.60 -8.45 12.39
N PRO A 654 -0.81 -7.55 13.39
CA PRO A 654 -0.12 -6.26 13.46
C PRO A 654 1.41 -6.33 13.47
N ASP A 655 1.98 -7.43 13.93
CA ASP A 655 3.42 -7.70 13.92
C ASP A 655 3.97 -8.01 12.52
N ARG A 656 3.09 -8.27 11.55
CA ARG A 656 3.42 -8.54 10.14
C ARG A 656 3.01 -7.42 9.19
N ILE A 657 2.28 -6.42 9.68
CA ILE A 657 1.88 -5.26 8.90
C ILE A 657 3.03 -4.26 8.89
N GLU A 658 3.54 -3.94 7.71
CA GLU A 658 4.49 -2.82 7.55
C GLU A 658 3.77 -1.48 7.67
N ASN A 659 4.47 -0.51 8.26
CA ASN A 659 3.92 0.82 8.55
C ASN A 659 3.56 1.63 7.29
N SER A 660 4.17 1.31 6.16
CA SER A 660 4.00 1.99 4.86
C SER A 660 3.96 0.96 3.74
N VAL A 661 3.39 1.32 2.60
CA VAL A 661 3.60 0.57 1.35
C VAL A 661 5.09 0.51 1.09
N THR A 662 5.65 -0.69 1.04
CA THR A 662 7.09 -0.89 0.97
C THR A 662 7.55 -1.64 -0.27
N ILE A 663 6.66 -2.24 -1.04
CA ILE A 663 6.98 -3.00 -2.25
C ILE A 663 5.83 -3.06 -3.23
#